data_5c9a8bd20fe5cdc97066f81a8392d78b
#
_entry.id   5c9a8bd20fe5cdc97066f81a8392d78b
#
_cell.length_a   1.000
_cell.length_b   1.000
_cell.length_c   1.000
_cell.angle_alpha   90.00
_cell.angle_beta   90.00
_cell.angle_gamma   90.00
#
_symmetry.space_group_name_H-M   'P 1'
#
loop_
_entity.id
_entity.type
_entity.pdbx_description
1 polymer ?
#
loop_
_entity_poly.entity_id
_entity_poly.type
_entity_poly.pdbx_seq_one_letter_code
_entity_poly.pdbx_strand_id
1 'polypeptide(L)'
;MVQIEAAIAEAEQVEARLDSYDEILCHIRDTMEKMEEKNLLIEVANQNNQKLLSEVEHVISQLDLPHKHQMALIDSDLTSPHGLQNAVAAGKALLAAMNAEIHPALVRLAAVQEQRKRFDKWKTKFSQTISRHLNNLFIHLGNDAGETLSFHASDLTLPKHNSIHRELEVYTELMHWCKAMDRKAYTALTKVYTNSLSKLYERDIKQFFEEAKQQISGMREKKGKGSGSNQDITGKLKQQAQNFGGPAKSPQPSGLLGLERDQWCVDVDAAERQRFDEVLERALAELEPVCLAEQNFCVSFFQLDVLSPTTKNTQTTLDGLGTDSKSETDAISTASLPLKKMEKQINEEVRRMMGDLFGCLEPELVSFIAYYEKMDSFYCMYVLVRLSQHVMSAQDTGSFLSMSFASALVQVKRNFDRFMQAQLKSIEDTKVNRKSKCGLLPYVANFEDFAKTAEAIFKNTDRRTDLDKWYTKLVGAIFEAILRNAAEHHRTPQEVIKMENFHHLYALLSELKVGVLDGLRKDAKQKYSDALKIYVTQYFGRPLEKLNLFFEGVQAKVAQGVKESEISYQMAYSKQELRKVIREYPAREVKRGLDNLYRKVEKHLCEEENLLQVVWRAMQEEFIQQYKYIEELIQRCYPGSMIVLDFSIQNILEFFSEIALSH
;
A
#
# COMPACT_ATOMS: atom_id res chain seq x y z
N MET A 1 -58.01 124.93 -16.83
CA MET A 1 -58.01 123.81 -17.90
C MET A 1 -56.63 123.62 -18.46
N VAL A 2 -55.98 124.63 -18.97
CA VAL A 2 -54.67 124.52 -19.68
C VAL A 2 -53.58 123.86 -18.86
N GLN A 3 -53.53 124.06 -17.54
CA GLN A 3 -52.51 123.37 -16.68
C GLN A 3 -52.78 121.86 -16.40
N ILE A 4 -54.07 121.44 -16.44
CA ILE A 4 -54.45 120.06 -16.27
C ILE A 4 -54.16 119.27 -17.53
N GLU A 5 -54.45 119.93 -18.72
CA GLU A 5 -54.13 119.35 -20.02
C GLU A 5 -52.60 119.12 -20.22
N ALA A 6 -51.81 120.13 -19.71
CA ALA A 6 -50.35 120.00 -19.74
C ALA A 6 -49.82 118.86 -18.84
N ALA A 7 -50.43 118.76 -17.63
CA ALA A 7 -50.08 117.68 -16.69
C ALA A 7 -50.47 116.31 -17.20
N ILE A 8 -51.61 116.19 -17.91
CA ILE A 8 -52.03 114.92 -18.57
C ILE A 8 -51.06 114.62 -19.71
N ALA A 9 -50.68 115.57 -20.51
CA ALA A 9 -49.74 115.32 -21.60
C ALA A 9 -48.36 114.98 -21.11
N GLU A 10 -47.90 115.54 -19.92
CA GLU A 10 -46.67 115.11 -19.26
C GLU A 10 -46.77 113.71 -18.68
N ALA A 11 -47.93 113.36 -18.05
CA ALA A 11 -48.19 111.98 -17.62
C ALA A 11 -48.22 110.94 -18.72
N GLU A 12 -48.91 111.27 -19.84
CA GLU A 12 -48.88 110.42 -21.01
C GLU A 12 -47.48 110.28 -21.64
N GLN A 13 -46.67 111.32 -21.58
CA GLN A 13 -45.29 111.27 -21.99
C GLN A 13 -44.41 110.42 -21.10
N VAL A 14 -44.67 110.48 -19.79
CA VAL A 14 -44.00 109.64 -18.79
C VAL A 14 -44.45 108.15 -18.95
N GLU A 15 -45.72 107.90 -19.13
CA GLU A 15 -46.28 106.60 -19.38
C GLU A 15 -45.67 105.97 -20.69
N ALA A 16 -45.64 106.70 -21.76
CA ALA A 16 -45.03 106.26 -23.03
C ALA A 16 -43.49 105.95 -22.82
N ARG A 17 -42.81 106.73 -21.92
CA ARG A 17 -41.40 106.45 -21.64
C ARG A 17 -41.26 105.18 -20.78
N LEU A 18 -42.16 104.99 -19.80
CA LEU A 18 -42.18 103.77 -19.01
C LEU A 18 -42.45 102.56 -19.79
N ASP A 19 -43.45 102.62 -20.69
CA ASP A 19 -43.73 101.50 -21.64
C ASP A 19 -42.53 101.20 -22.50
N SER A 20 -41.87 102.23 -23.07
CA SER A 20 -40.62 102.06 -23.79
C SER A 20 -39.49 101.41 -22.97
N TYR A 21 -39.38 101.75 -21.68
CA TYR A 21 -38.41 101.12 -20.78
C TYR A 21 -38.81 99.66 -20.48
N ASP A 22 -40.11 99.36 -20.31
CA ASP A 22 -40.58 98.00 -20.07
C ASP A 22 -40.35 97.14 -21.34
N GLU A 23 -40.57 97.67 -22.57
CA GLU A 23 -40.21 96.99 -23.79
C GLU A 23 -38.71 96.68 -23.87
N ILE A 24 -37.89 97.65 -23.54
CA ILE A 24 -36.43 97.49 -23.51
C ILE A 24 -36.03 96.46 -22.42
N LEU A 25 -36.61 96.51 -21.22
CA LEU A 25 -36.35 95.56 -20.17
C LEU A 25 -36.81 94.13 -20.52
N CYS A 26 -38.00 94.02 -21.13
CA CYS A 26 -38.47 92.76 -21.69
C CYS A 26 -37.51 92.20 -22.73
N HIS A 27 -37.07 93.03 -23.70
CA HIS A 27 -36.09 92.64 -24.66
C HIS A 27 -34.74 92.25 -24.09
N ILE A 28 -34.27 92.97 -23.06
CA ILE A 28 -33.05 92.64 -22.33
C ILE A 28 -33.23 91.31 -21.60
N ARG A 29 -34.37 91.07 -20.93
CA ARG A 29 -34.67 89.78 -20.28
C ARG A 29 -34.66 88.68 -21.27
N ASP A 30 -35.40 88.72 -22.38
CA ASP A 30 -35.46 87.71 -23.37
C ASP A 30 -34.09 87.44 -24.05
N THR A 31 -33.27 88.50 -24.14
CA THR A 31 -31.91 88.42 -24.63
C THR A 31 -31.01 87.74 -23.66
N MET A 32 -31.14 88.02 -22.36
CA MET A 32 -30.40 87.36 -21.29
C MET A 32 -30.78 85.86 -21.19
N GLU A 33 -32.07 85.51 -21.19
CA GLU A 33 -32.54 84.15 -21.19
C GLU A 33 -31.94 83.37 -22.35
N LYS A 34 -31.96 83.93 -23.57
CA LYS A 34 -31.31 83.31 -24.75
C LYS A 34 -29.81 83.20 -24.63
N MET A 35 -29.16 84.14 -23.93
CA MET A 35 -27.73 84.08 -23.68
C MET A 35 -27.42 83.01 -22.57
N GLU A 36 -28.23 82.88 -21.52
CA GLU A 36 -28.09 81.80 -20.52
C GLU A 36 -28.27 80.44 -21.16
N GLU A 37 -29.31 80.23 -21.96
CA GLU A 37 -29.54 78.99 -22.69
C GLU A 37 -28.35 78.63 -23.58
N LYS A 38 -27.82 79.59 -24.35
CA LYS A 38 -26.62 79.37 -25.17
C LYS A 38 -25.38 79.05 -24.33
N ASN A 39 -25.22 79.75 -23.21
CA ASN A 39 -24.09 79.51 -22.31
C ASN A 39 -24.15 78.10 -21.69
N LEU A 40 -25.35 77.66 -21.28
CA LEU A 40 -25.55 76.29 -20.80
C LEU A 40 -25.23 75.27 -21.89
N LEU A 41 -25.67 75.50 -23.13
CA LEU A 41 -25.34 74.60 -24.28
C LEU A 41 -23.83 74.57 -24.54
N ILE A 42 -23.17 75.75 -24.46
CA ILE A 42 -21.71 75.85 -24.63
C ILE A 42 -20.99 75.12 -23.52
N GLU A 43 -21.46 75.28 -22.26
CA GLU A 43 -20.87 74.60 -21.10
C GLU A 43 -21.03 73.10 -21.21
N VAL A 44 -22.22 72.56 -21.54
CA VAL A 44 -22.45 71.14 -21.80
C VAL A 44 -21.56 70.63 -22.95
N ALA A 45 -21.46 71.39 -24.02
CA ALA A 45 -20.59 71.03 -25.15
C ALA A 45 -19.12 70.99 -24.76
N ASN A 46 -18.66 71.95 -23.97
CA ASN A 46 -17.29 71.98 -23.44
C ASN A 46 -17.01 70.82 -22.49
N GLN A 47 -17.92 70.52 -21.56
CA GLN A 47 -17.81 69.36 -20.69
C GLN A 47 -17.77 68.05 -21.50
N ASN A 48 -18.62 67.88 -22.48
CA ASN A 48 -18.62 66.72 -23.35
C ASN A 48 -17.32 66.61 -24.18
N ASN A 49 -16.81 67.72 -24.71
CA ASN A 49 -15.54 67.79 -25.40
C ASN A 49 -14.34 67.43 -24.48
N GLN A 50 -14.36 67.93 -23.24
CA GLN A 50 -13.33 67.56 -22.26
C GLN A 50 -13.36 66.08 -21.91
N LYS A 51 -14.56 65.49 -21.70
CA LYS A 51 -14.72 64.04 -21.47
C LYS A 51 -14.24 63.26 -22.69
N LEU A 52 -14.63 63.66 -23.87
CA LEU A 52 -14.19 63.00 -25.12
C LEU A 52 -12.67 63.10 -25.28
N LEU A 53 -12.07 64.23 -25.00
CA LEU A 53 -10.62 64.42 -25.07
C LEU A 53 -9.91 63.47 -24.08
N SER A 54 -10.39 63.45 -22.81
CA SER A 54 -9.86 62.56 -21.77
C SER A 54 -9.96 61.11 -22.18
N GLU A 55 -11.09 60.65 -22.74
CA GLU A 55 -11.27 59.28 -23.22
C GLU A 55 -10.37 58.95 -24.42
N VAL A 56 -10.20 59.89 -25.36
CA VAL A 56 -9.30 59.71 -26.51
C VAL A 56 -7.83 59.64 -26.05
N GLU A 57 -7.43 60.54 -25.16
CA GLU A 57 -6.08 60.53 -24.54
C GLU A 57 -5.82 59.23 -23.80
N HIS A 58 -6.83 58.74 -23.05
CA HIS A 58 -6.77 57.43 -22.39
C HIS A 58 -6.56 56.29 -23.41
N VAL A 59 -7.35 56.23 -24.47
CA VAL A 59 -7.21 55.25 -25.53
C VAL A 59 -5.85 55.32 -26.22
N ILE A 60 -5.36 56.51 -26.50
CA ILE A 60 -4.04 56.71 -27.11
C ILE A 60 -2.94 56.14 -26.14
N SER A 61 -2.99 56.49 -24.85
CA SER A 61 -2.02 56.04 -23.89
C SER A 61 -2.05 54.51 -23.69
N GLN A 62 -3.24 53.89 -23.76
CA GLN A 62 -3.41 52.43 -23.65
C GLN A 62 -2.97 51.67 -24.92
N LEU A 63 -3.14 52.28 -26.08
CA LEU A 63 -2.79 51.65 -27.39
C LEU A 63 -1.41 52.09 -27.91
N ASP A 64 -0.72 53.01 -27.25
CA ASP A 64 0.63 53.41 -27.64
C ASP A 64 1.62 52.34 -27.18
N LEU A 65 2.29 51.70 -28.09
CA LEU A 65 3.37 50.78 -27.81
C LEU A 65 4.69 51.44 -28.23
N PRO A 66 5.60 51.74 -27.28
CA PRO A 66 6.88 52.34 -27.60
C PRO A 66 7.65 51.63 -28.69
N HIS A 67 8.33 52.34 -29.55
CA HIS A 67 9.08 51.78 -30.69
C HIS A 67 10.08 50.70 -30.29
N LYS A 68 10.70 50.83 -29.10
CA LYS A 68 11.60 49.82 -28.53
C LYS A 68 10.87 48.46 -28.38
N HIS A 69 9.64 48.46 -27.86
CA HIS A 69 8.84 47.24 -27.69
C HIS A 69 8.36 46.70 -29.04
N GLN A 70 7.99 47.57 -30.00
CA GLN A 70 7.62 47.11 -31.35
C GLN A 70 8.78 46.38 -32.04
N MET A 71 10.00 46.89 -31.92
CA MET A 71 11.19 46.23 -32.48
C MET A 71 11.48 44.90 -31.77
N ALA A 72 11.36 44.86 -30.44
CA ALA A 72 11.53 43.64 -29.69
C ALA A 72 10.50 42.55 -29.98
N LEU A 73 9.28 42.90 -30.40
CA LEU A 73 8.24 41.96 -30.83
C LEU A 73 8.46 41.43 -32.27
N ILE A 74 9.15 42.21 -33.10
CA ILE A 74 9.40 41.86 -34.52
C ILE A 74 10.67 41.03 -34.66
N ASP A 75 11.72 41.40 -33.92
CA ASP A 75 13.05 40.79 -34.01
C ASP A 75 13.60 40.57 -32.62
N SER A 76 13.08 39.52 -31.93
CA SER A 76 13.46 39.17 -30.57
C SER A 76 14.74 38.33 -30.56
N ASP A 77 15.76 38.80 -29.92
CA ASP A 77 16.89 37.96 -29.50
C ASP A 77 16.56 37.26 -28.17
N LEU A 78 16.21 35.98 -28.22
CA LEU A 78 15.87 35.19 -27.04
C LEU A 78 17.08 34.43 -26.46
N THR A 79 18.25 34.57 -27.08
CA THR A 79 19.51 33.88 -26.66
C THR A 79 20.30 34.66 -25.65
N SER A 80 20.27 36.00 -25.75
CA SER A 80 20.98 36.86 -24.78
C SER A 80 20.07 37.26 -23.59
N PRO A 81 20.59 37.37 -22.38
CA PRO A 81 19.80 37.78 -21.21
C PRO A 81 19.12 39.13 -21.37
N HIS A 82 19.83 40.10 -22.01
CA HIS A 82 19.26 41.42 -22.25
C HIS A 82 18.14 41.40 -23.32
N GLY A 83 18.32 40.64 -24.40
CA GLY A 83 17.32 40.44 -25.43
C GLY A 83 16.06 39.78 -24.88
N LEU A 84 16.24 38.76 -24.03
CA LEU A 84 15.14 38.07 -23.35
C LEU A 84 14.35 39.01 -22.43
N GLN A 85 15.03 39.85 -21.62
CA GLN A 85 14.35 40.84 -20.77
C GLN A 85 13.54 41.85 -21.60
N ASN A 86 14.10 42.33 -22.73
CA ASN A 86 13.38 43.23 -23.66
C ASN A 86 12.16 42.51 -24.27
N ALA A 87 12.29 41.26 -24.67
CA ALA A 87 11.19 40.47 -25.23
C ALA A 87 10.08 40.25 -24.21
N VAL A 88 10.41 39.93 -22.96
CA VAL A 88 9.44 39.78 -21.87
C VAL A 88 8.72 41.09 -21.60
N ALA A 89 9.44 42.24 -21.53
CA ALA A 89 8.85 43.55 -21.30
C ALA A 89 7.93 43.94 -22.48
N ALA A 90 8.34 43.70 -23.71
CA ALA A 90 7.53 43.95 -24.90
C ALA A 90 6.28 43.05 -24.95
N GLY A 91 6.40 41.77 -24.60
CA GLY A 91 5.27 40.85 -24.49
C GLY A 91 4.24 41.28 -23.45
N LYS A 92 4.70 41.72 -22.26
CA LYS A 92 3.81 42.27 -21.21
C LYS A 92 3.11 43.54 -21.67
N ALA A 93 3.83 44.45 -22.31
CA ALA A 93 3.25 45.69 -22.87
C ALA A 93 2.18 45.39 -23.94
N LEU A 94 2.44 44.44 -24.85
CA LEU A 94 1.47 44.02 -25.88
C LEU A 94 0.24 43.36 -25.23
N LEU A 95 0.43 42.50 -24.22
CA LEU A 95 -0.66 41.86 -23.47
C LEU A 95 -1.55 42.93 -22.79
N ALA A 96 -0.96 43.91 -22.13
CA ALA A 96 -1.67 45.02 -21.51
C ALA A 96 -2.45 45.83 -22.52
N ALA A 97 -1.82 46.21 -23.65
CA ALA A 97 -2.47 46.99 -24.74
C ALA A 97 -3.63 46.23 -25.41
N MET A 98 -3.51 44.90 -25.59
CA MET A 98 -4.59 44.07 -26.17
C MET A 98 -5.76 43.84 -25.20
N ASN A 99 -5.52 43.82 -23.90
CA ASN A 99 -6.53 43.65 -22.86
C ASN A 99 -7.07 44.99 -22.33
N ALA A 100 -6.64 46.15 -22.89
CA ALA A 100 -7.09 47.46 -22.46
C ALA A 100 -8.60 47.61 -22.62
N GLU A 101 -9.28 48.09 -21.59
CA GLU A 101 -10.70 48.40 -21.59
C GLU A 101 -10.94 49.72 -22.33
N ILE A 102 -11.47 49.64 -23.55
CA ILE A 102 -11.80 50.79 -24.42
C ILE A 102 -13.30 50.99 -24.40
N HIS A 103 -13.74 52.26 -24.23
CA HIS A 103 -15.17 52.60 -24.29
C HIS A 103 -15.80 52.06 -25.57
N PRO A 104 -16.98 51.37 -25.51
CA PRO A 104 -17.59 50.69 -26.64
C PRO A 104 -17.79 51.58 -27.90
N ALA A 105 -18.03 52.86 -27.74
CA ALA A 105 -18.17 53.82 -28.84
C ALA A 105 -16.86 54.07 -29.59
N LEU A 106 -15.72 54.04 -28.89
CA LEU A 106 -14.39 54.29 -29.46
C LEU A 106 -13.78 53.04 -30.11
N VAL A 107 -14.24 51.85 -29.75
CA VAL A 107 -13.81 50.59 -30.38
C VAL A 107 -14.04 50.57 -31.90
N ARG A 108 -15.07 51.28 -32.38
CA ARG A 108 -15.43 51.33 -33.80
C ARG A 108 -14.60 52.33 -34.63
N LEU A 109 -13.74 53.13 -33.99
CA LEU A 109 -12.85 54.04 -34.72
C LEU A 109 -11.89 53.28 -35.62
N ALA A 110 -11.74 53.75 -36.87
CA ALA A 110 -10.87 53.13 -37.87
C ALA A 110 -9.42 53.01 -37.36
N ALA A 111 -8.92 54.05 -36.66
CA ALA A 111 -7.59 54.07 -36.06
C ALA A 111 -7.41 52.95 -35.00
N VAL A 112 -8.41 52.75 -34.12
CA VAL A 112 -8.39 51.69 -33.10
C VAL A 112 -8.41 50.31 -33.74
N GLN A 113 -9.21 50.12 -34.79
CA GLN A 113 -9.30 48.88 -35.56
C GLN A 113 -7.99 48.57 -36.31
N GLU A 114 -7.36 49.58 -36.88
CA GLU A 114 -6.07 49.42 -37.55
C GLU A 114 -4.97 49.07 -36.54
N GLN A 115 -4.94 49.71 -35.39
CA GLN A 115 -3.96 49.42 -34.34
C GLN A 115 -4.12 47.99 -33.76
N ARG A 116 -5.36 47.53 -33.57
CA ARG A 116 -5.64 46.14 -33.19
C ARG A 116 -5.15 45.14 -34.23
N LYS A 117 -5.33 45.43 -35.52
CA LYS A 117 -4.78 44.59 -36.61
C LYS A 117 -3.25 44.55 -36.59
N ARG A 118 -2.57 45.66 -36.19
CA ARG A 118 -1.09 45.68 -36.00
C ARG A 118 -0.70 44.82 -34.81
N PHE A 119 -1.44 44.92 -33.70
CA PHE A 119 -1.20 44.07 -32.51
C PHE A 119 -1.35 42.59 -32.84
N ASP A 120 -2.38 42.18 -33.60
CA ASP A 120 -2.55 40.79 -34.02
C ASP A 120 -1.38 40.28 -34.91
N LYS A 121 -0.85 41.14 -35.78
CA LYS A 121 0.34 40.80 -36.58
C LYS A 121 1.59 40.63 -35.69
N TRP A 122 1.82 41.53 -34.73
CA TRP A 122 2.95 41.45 -33.78
C TRP A 122 2.81 40.24 -32.86
N LYS A 123 1.61 40.01 -32.33
CA LYS A 123 1.27 38.80 -31.54
C LYS A 123 1.62 37.52 -32.29
N THR A 124 1.16 37.40 -33.57
CA THR A 124 1.42 36.20 -34.34
C THR A 124 2.92 36.01 -34.63
N LYS A 125 3.62 37.07 -35.01
CA LYS A 125 5.07 37.00 -35.27
C LYS A 125 5.87 36.67 -34.01
N PHE A 126 5.54 37.32 -32.89
CA PHE A 126 6.19 37.07 -31.59
C PHE A 126 5.94 35.66 -31.10
N SER A 127 4.69 35.18 -31.16
CA SER A 127 4.33 33.79 -30.84
C SER A 127 5.13 32.78 -31.68
N GLN A 128 5.29 33.02 -33.00
CA GLN A 128 6.09 32.17 -33.87
C GLN A 128 7.57 32.15 -33.47
N THR A 129 8.16 33.30 -33.09
CA THR A 129 9.54 33.40 -32.66
C THR A 129 9.77 32.66 -31.36
N ILE A 130 8.91 32.85 -30.34
CA ILE A 130 8.94 32.11 -29.08
C ILE A 130 8.81 30.61 -29.35
N SER A 131 7.78 30.23 -30.14
CA SER A 131 7.54 28.80 -30.43
C SER A 131 8.70 28.11 -31.11
N ARG A 132 9.35 28.77 -32.06
CA ARG A 132 10.54 28.23 -32.75
C ARG A 132 11.70 28.06 -31.78
N HIS A 133 11.96 29.08 -30.95
CA HIS A 133 13.07 29.06 -30.00
C HIS A 133 12.89 27.96 -28.95
N LEU A 134 11.73 27.95 -28.26
CA LEU A 134 11.44 26.97 -27.21
C LEU A 134 11.32 25.53 -27.75
N ASN A 135 10.75 25.35 -28.96
CA ASN A 135 10.71 24.05 -29.62
C ASN A 135 12.12 23.48 -29.84
N ASN A 136 13.04 24.30 -30.37
CA ASN A 136 14.42 23.87 -30.59
C ASN A 136 15.14 23.58 -29.26
N LEU A 137 14.91 24.42 -28.25
CA LEU A 137 15.49 24.25 -26.93
C LEU A 137 15.01 22.95 -26.26
N PHE A 138 13.71 22.67 -26.27
CA PHE A 138 13.16 21.45 -25.71
C PHE A 138 13.67 20.18 -26.41
N ILE A 139 13.81 20.22 -27.74
CA ILE A 139 14.38 19.10 -28.50
C ILE A 139 15.86 18.92 -28.18
N HIS A 140 16.62 20.02 -28.05
CA HIS A 140 18.02 19.97 -27.68
C HIS A 140 18.20 19.35 -26.29
N LEU A 141 17.48 19.85 -25.28
CA LEU A 141 17.54 19.36 -23.92
C LEU A 141 17.09 17.90 -23.78
N GLY A 142 16.08 17.47 -24.52
CA GLY A 142 15.62 16.08 -24.55
C GLY A 142 16.59 15.12 -25.25
N ASN A 143 17.43 15.61 -26.17
CA ASN A 143 18.43 14.82 -26.88
C ASN A 143 19.83 14.94 -26.26
N ASP A 144 20.04 15.94 -25.42
CA ASP A 144 21.32 16.09 -24.72
C ASP A 144 21.52 14.83 -23.88
N ALA A 145 22.48 14.02 -24.32
CA ALA A 145 22.97 12.90 -23.54
C ALA A 145 23.73 13.50 -22.36
N GLY A 146 22.97 14.08 -21.42
CA GLY A 146 23.53 14.66 -20.23
C GLY A 146 24.65 13.81 -19.71
N GLU A 147 25.62 14.40 -19.09
CA GLU A 147 26.85 13.76 -18.61
C GLU A 147 26.62 12.28 -18.32
N THR A 148 27.17 11.43 -19.17
CA THR A 148 27.13 9.98 -19.03
C THR A 148 27.28 9.70 -17.55
N LEU A 149 26.20 9.17 -16.91
CA LEU A 149 26.24 8.77 -15.52
C LEU A 149 27.57 8.11 -15.29
N SER A 150 28.47 8.83 -14.63
CA SER A 150 29.80 8.33 -14.37
C SER A 150 29.62 7.06 -13.56
N PHE A 151 30.08 5.94 -14.12
CA PHE A 151 30.04 4.61 -13.53
C PHE A 151 30.81 4.51 -12.19
N HIS A 152 30.50 5.38 -11.23
CA HIS A 152 30.93 5.23 -9.85
C HIS A 152 29.82 4.61 -9.03
N ALA A 153 29.63 3.39 -9.32
CA ALA A 153 28.65 2.41 -8.95
C ALA A 153 28.67 1.99 -7.47
N SER A 154 28.68 2.89 -6.53
CA SER A 154 28.37 2.51 -5.14
C SER A 154 26.95 2.88 -4.73
N ASP A 155 26.38 3.95 -5.28
CA ASP A 155 25.09 4.45 -4.87
C ASP A 155 24.09 4.45 -6.03
N LEU A 156 22.95 3.76 -5.82
CA LEU A 156 21.83 3.79 -6.74
C LEU A 156 21.15 5.17 -6.65
N THR A 157 21.36 6.01 -7.67
CA THR A 157 20.82 7.37 -7.73
C THR A 157 20.17 7.66 -9.07
N LEU A 158 19.06 8.39 -9.06
CA LEU A 158 18.38 8.84 -10.28
C LEU A 158 18.71 10.32 -10.56
N PRO A 159 19.08 10.69 -11.81
CA PRO A 159 19.41 12.08 -12.17
C PRO A 159 18.22 13.02 -11.94
N LYS A 160 18.46 14.17 -11.31
CA LYS A 160 17.39 15.15 -10.93
C LYS A 160 17.14 16.23 -11.96
N HIS A 161 17.88 16.30 -13.05
CA HIS A 161 17.76 17.28 -14.15
C HIS A 161 17.55 18.75 -13.76
N ASN A 162 18.00 19.16 -12.57
CA ASN A 162 17.87 20.54 -12.08
C ASN A 162 18.57 21.57 -12.96
N SER A 163 19.58 21.16 -13.75
CA SER A 163 20.25 22.02 -14.75
C SER A 163 19.29 22.41 -15.86
N ILE A 164 18.50 21.48 -16.37
CA ILE A 164 17.48 21.70 -17.39
C ILE A 164 16.42 22.68 -16.87
N HIS A 165 15.95 22.48 -15.65
CA HIS A 165 14.96 23.37 -15.03
C HIS A 165 15.47 24.82 -14.94
N ARG A 166 16.72 25.02 -14.49
CA ARG A 166 17.32 26.36 -14.39
C ARG A 166 17.46 27.02 -15.76
N GLU A 167 17.83 26.26 -16.79
CA GLU A 167 17.96 26.77 -18.14
C GLU A 167 16.60 27.21 -18.72
N LEU A 168 15.55 26.49 -18.40
CA LEU A 168 14.19 26.79 -18.87
C LEU A 168 13.49 27.88 -18.04
N GLU A 169 13.80 28.02 -16.75
CA GLU A 169 13.14 28.93 -15.82
C GLU A 169 13.14 30.38 -16.31
N VAL A 170 14.20 30.79 -16.99
CA VAL A 170 14.30 32.15 -17.58
C VAL A 170 13.24 32.46 -18.61
N TYR A 171 12.63 31.46 -19.24
CA TYR A 171 11.57 31.58 -20.26
C TYR A 171 10.16 31.46 -19.69
N THR A 172 9.98 31.31 -18.39
CA THR A 172 8.68 31.14 -17.71
C THR A 172 7.68 32.22 -18.11
N GLU A 173 8.10 33.48 -18.08
CA GLU A 173 7.25 34.62 -18.43
C GLU A 173 6.77 34.59 -19.90
N LEU A 174 7.61 34.12 -20.80
CA LEU A 174 7.23 33.95 -22.22
C LEU A 174 6.23 32.80 -22.39
N MET A 175 6.39 31.74 -21.61
CA MET A 175 5.44 30.60 -21.62
C MET A 175 4.07 31.02 -21.07
N HIS A 176 4.03 31.83 -20.00
CA HIS A 176 2.82 32.41 -19.45
C HIS A 176 2.15 33.35 -20.46
N TRP A 177 2.96 34.16 -21.18
CA TRP A 177 2.46 34.98 -22.26
C TRP A 177 1.82 34.15 -23.36
N CYS A 178 2.43 33.06 -23.81
CA CYS A 178 1.86 32.15 -24.78
C CYS A 178 0.53 31.55 -24.29
N LYS A 179 0.43 31.18 -23.01
CA LYS A 179 -0.81 30.67 -22.43
C LYS A 179 -1.97 31.69 -22.53
N ALA A 180 -1.66 32.97 -22.23
CA ALA A 180 -2.63 34.05 -22.24
C ALA A 180 -3.05 34.47 -23.69
N MET A 181 -2.08 34.50 -24.61
CA MET A 181 -2.25 35.13 -25.90
C MET A 181 -2.44 34.14 -27.05
N ASP A 182 -1.76 32.99 -27.03
CA ASP A 182 -1.82 32.01 -28.12
C ASP A 182 -1.88 30.57 -27.55
N ARG A 183 -3.10 30.16 -27.20
CA ARG A 183 -3.34 28.84 -26.60
C ARG A 183 -2.95 27.67 -27.53
N LYS A 184 -2.96 27.90 -28.89
CA LYS A 184 -2.54 26.87 -29.85
C LYS A 184 -1.02 26.65 -29.76
N ALA A 185 -0.25 27.75 -29.77
CA ALA A 185 1.20 27.69 -29.60
C ALA A 185 1.59 27.10 -28.22
N TYR A 186 0.93 27.53 -27.16
CA TYR A 186 1.10 26.97 -25.81
C TYR A 186 0.89 25.44 -25.77
N THR A 187 -0.23 24.96 -26.32
CA THR A 187 -0.53 23.50 -26.35
C THR A 187 0.47 22.73 -27.22
N ALA A 188 0.93 23.32 -28.33
CA ALA A 188 1.96 22.70 -29.17
C ALA A 188 3.31 22.59 -28.43
N LEU A 189 3.74 23.66 -27.76
CA LEU A 189 4.95 23.71 -26.96
C LEU A 189 4.90 22.71 -25.78
N THR A 190 3.78 22.62 -25.07
CA THR A 190 3.56 21.64 -24.02
C THR A 190 3.78 20.22 -24.53
N LYS A 191 3.22 19.89 -25.69
CA LYS A 191 3.41 18.56 -26.30
C LYS A 191 4.86 18.29 -26.72
N VAL A 192 5.55 19.29 -27.26
CA VAL A 192 6.96 19.14 -27.62
C VAL A 192 7.81 18.90 -26.38
N TYR A 193 7.57 19.66 -25.33
CA TYR A 193 8.21 19.47 -24.02
C TYR A 193 8.03 18.04 -23.51
N THR A 194 6.79 17.60 -23.35
CA THR A 194 6.50 16.25 -22.84
C THR A 194 7.10 15.15 -23.73
N ASN A 195 7.01 15.27 -25.05
CA ASN A 195 7.57 14.28 -25.98
C ASN A 195 9.11 14.25 -26.00
N SER A 196 9.75 15.37 -25.73
CA SER A 196 11.23 15.45 -25.71
C SER A 196 11.79 14.93 -24.38
N LEU A 197 11.24 15.41 -23.26
CA LEU A 197 11.70 15.04 -21.93
C LEU A 197 11.27 13.61 -21.53
N SER A 198 10.14 13.10 -22.02
CA SER A 198 9.74 11.71 -21.77
C SER A 198 10.79 10.69 -22.25
N LYS A 199 11.46 10.96 -23.36
CA LYS A 199 12.54 10.08 -23.85
C LYS A 199 13.77 10.09 -22.95
N LEU A 200 14.09 11.25 -22.39
CA LEU A 200 15.16 11.40 -21.41
C LEU A 200 14.84 10.59 -20.14
N TYR A 201 13.66 10.80 -19.55
CA TYR A 201 13.23 10.08 -18.38
C TYR A 201 13.08 8.56 -18.63
N GLU A 202 12.59 8.15 -19.80
CA GLU A 202 12.49 6.75 -20.17
C GLU A 202 13.85 6.06 -20.18
N ARG A 203 14.87 6.71 -20.76
CA ARG A 203 16.24 6.19 -20.77
C ARG A 203 16.79 6.05 -19.35
N ASP A 204 16.64 7.11 -18.57
CA ASP A 204 17.24 7.17 -17.23
C ASP A 204 16.55 6.22 -16.25
N ILE A 205 15.24 6.10 -16.30
CA ILE A 205 14.45 5.14 -15.48
C ILE A 205 14.79 3.69 -15.86
N LYS A 206 14.89 3.38 -17.15
CA LYS A 206 15.29 2.04 -17.59
C LYS A 206 16.68 1.67 -17.10
N GLN A 207 17.65 2.57 -17.27
CA GLN A 207 19.01 2.37 -16.78
C GLN A 207 19.03 2.20 -15.27
N PHE A 208 18.31 3.03 -14.54
CA PHE A 208 18.20 2.97 -13.07
C PHE A 208 17.70 1.61 -12.57
N PHE A 209 16.62 1.07 -13.15
CA PHE A 209 16.13 -0.26 -12.76
C PHE A 209 17.08 -1.39 -13.19
N GLU A 210 17.79 -1.25 -14.30
CA GLU A 210 18.83 -2.23 -14.67
C GLU A 210 20.02 -2.20 -13.69
N GLU A 211 20.45 -1.02 -13.23
CA GLU A 211 21.47 -0.88 -12.18
C GLU A 211 20.97 -1.47 -10.84
N ALA A 212 19.72 -1.23 -10.46
CA ALA A 212 19.11 -1.86 -9.29
C ALA A 212 19.15 -3.39 -9.37
N LYS A 213 18.81 -3.97 -10.52
CA LYS A 213 18.93 -5.42 -10.76
C LYS A 213 20.38 -5.91 -10.64
N GLN A 214 21.34 -5.17 -11.17
CA GLN A 214 22.76 -5.51 -11.09
C GLN A 214 23.29 -5.47 -9.64
N GLN A 215 22.87 -4.49 -8.83
CA GLN A 215 23.26 -4.42 -7.41
C GLN A 215 22.77 -5.63 -6.62
N ILE A 216 21.59 -6.14 -6.92
CA ILE A 216 21.06 -7.33 -6.27
C ILE A 216 21.74 -8.60 -6.81
N SER A 217 21.94 -8.70 -8.14
CA SER A 217 22.50 -9.88 -8.82
C SER A 217 24.03 -9.97 -8.73
N GLY A 218 24.73 -8.85 -8.78
CA GLY A 218 26.22 -8.81 -8.87
C GLY A 218 26.97 -9.35 -7.65
N MET A 219 26.24 -9.63 -6.55
CA MET A 219 26.81 -10.30 -5.39
C MET A 219 26.67 -11.84 -5.45
N ARG A 220 25.79 -12.38 -6.29
CA ARG A 220 25.72 -13.82 -6.58
C ARG A 220 27.01 -14.31 -7.25
N GLU A 221 27.57 -13.54 -8.17
CA GLU A 221 28.84 -13.89 -8.84
C GLU A 221 30.05 -13.86 -7.91
N LYS A 222 30.08 -12.96 -6.89
CA LYS A 222 31.20 -12.89 -5.93
C LYS A 222 31.22 -14.04 -4.91
N LYS A 223 30.08 -14.62 -4.54
CA LYS A 223 30.02 -15.82 -3.67
C LYS A 223 30.42 -17.10 -4.42
N GLY A 224 30.25 -17.16 -5.75
CA GLY A 224 30.64 -18.31 -6.59
C GLY A 224 32.15 -18.40 -6.91
N LYS A 225 32.92 -17.32 -6.69
CA LYS A 225 34.36 -17.30 -7.01
C LYS A 225 35.30 -17.54 -5.82
N GLY A 226 34.76 -17.82 -4.63
CA GLY A 226 35.54 -18.02 -3.40
C GLY A 226 35.93 -19.46 -3.04
N SER A 227 35.56 -20.48 -3.84
CA SER A 227 36.02 -21.87 -3.62
C SER A 227 36.37 -22.53 -4.94
N GLY A 228 37.64 -22.83 -5.08
CA GLY A 228 38.35 -23.19 -6.27
C GLY A 228 37.74 -24.27 -7.18
N SER A 229 38.25 -24.15 -8.37
CA SER A 229 38.23 -25.04 -9.53
C SER A 229 37.13 -24.84 -10.57
N ASN A 230 37.62 -24.35 -11.73
CA ASN A 230 36.95 -24.38 -13.02
C ASN A 230 36.25 -25.73 -13.27
N GLN A 231 34.92 -25.73 -13.34
CA GLN A 231 34.18 -26.65 -14.18
C GLN A 231 32.84 -26.01 -14.60
N ASP A 232 32.62 -26.04 -15.90
CA ASP A 232 31.45 -25.55 -16.62
C ASP A 232 30.10 -25.94 -15.98
N ILE A 233 29.38 -24.93 -15.45
CA ILE A 233 28.06 -25.13 -14.84
C ILE A 233 26.96 -25.30 -15.89
N THR A 234 27.21 -24.89 -17.14
CA THR A 234 26.27 -25.08 -18.26
C THR A 234 26.17 -26.55 -18.73
N GLY A 235 27.16 -27.40 -18.43
CA GLY A 235 27.15 -28.83 -18.75
C GLY A 235 26.36 -29.69 -17.78
N LYS A 236 26.29 -29.33 -16.49
CA LYS A 236 25.60 -30.15 -15.46
C LYS A 236 24.09 -30.05 -15.47
N LEU A 237 23.50 -28.91 -15.86
CA LEU A 237 22.07 -28.73 -15.99
C LEU A 237 21.47 -29.55 -17.16
N LYS A 238 22.28 -29.83 -18.20
CA LYS A 238 21.85 -30.67 -19.32
C LYS A 238 21.99 -32.19 -19.09
N GLN A 239 22.88 -32.62 -18.19
CA GLN A 239 23.06 -34.06 -17.91
C GLN A 239 22.10 -34.65 -16.87
N GLN A 240 21.55 -33.83 -15.95
CA GLN A 240 20.49 -34.28 -15.01
C GLN A 240 19.11 -34.42 -15.66
N ALA A 241 18.88 -33.76 -16.80
CA ALA A 241 17.61 -33.86 -17.54
C ALA A 241 17.46 -35.14 -18.39
N GLN A 242 18.52 -35.93 -18.56
CA GLN A 242 18.47 -37.13 -19.42
C GLN A 242 18.25 -38.46 -18.70
N ASN A 243 18.23 -38.52 -17.37
CA ASN A 243 18.14 -39.79 -16.63
C ASN A 243 16.80 -40.05 -15.90
N PHE A 244 15.77 -39.22 -16.06
CA PHE A 244 14.43 -39.53 -15.58
C PHE A 244 13.40 -39.32 -16.67
N GLY A 245 13.08 -40.40 -17.36
CA GLY A 245 11.97 -40.51 -18.29
C GLY A 245 10.61 -40.49 -17.55
N GLY A 246 10.16 -39.27 -17.17
CA GLY A 246 8.82 -38.97 -16.70
C GLY A 246 8.38 -37.61 -17.26
N PRO A 247 7.07 -37.35 -17.44
CA PRO A 247 6.62 -36.05 -17.97
C PRO A 247 7.17 -34.93 -17.09
N ALA A 248 7.85 -33.98 -17.72
CA ALA A 248 8.47 -32.82 -17.07
C ALA A 248 7.42 -32.09 -16.22
N LYS A 249 7.47 -32.25 -14.90
CA LYS A 249 6.76 -31.37 -13.97
C LYS A 249 7.38 -30.02 -14.10
N SER A 250 6.56 -29.02 -14.43
CA SER A 250 6.93 -27.59 -14.31
C SER A 250 7.63 -27.36 -12.95
N PRO A 251 8.72 -26.56 -12.89
CA PRO A 251 9.37 -26.27 -11.62
C PRO A 251 8.32 -25.73 -10.64
N GLN A 252 8.12 -26.46 -9.55
CA GLN A 252 7.22 -25.99 -8.50
C GLN A 252 7.87 -24.76 -7.84
N PRO A 253 7.11 -23.71 -7.56
CA PRO A 253 7.64 -22.55 -6.88
C PRO A 253 8.20 -22.96 -5.52
N SER A 254 9.45 -22.59 -5.24
CA SER A 254 10.08 -22.74 -3.94
C SER A 254 9.30 -21.95 -2.87
N GLY A 255 9.34 -22.40 -1.61
CA GLY A 255 8.71 -21.71 -0.49
C GLY A 255 7.23 -21.98 -0.25
N LEU A 256 6.70 -23.14 -0.73
CA LEU A 256 5.34 -23.60 -0.43
C LEU A 256 5.31 -24.44 0.86
N LEU A 257 4.40 -24.10 1.80
CA LEU A 257 4.31 -24.71 3.13
C LEU A 257 4.20 -26.24 3.12
N GLY A 258 3.54 -26.82 2.12
CA GLY A 258 3.37 -28.26 2.00
C GLY A 258 4.57 -29.03 1.45
N LEU A 259 5.68 -28.38 1.13
CA LEU A 259 6.90 -29.05 0.64
C LEU A 259 7.69 -29.68 1.80
N GLU A 260 8.40 -30.79 1.52
CA GLU A 260 9.32 -31.39 2.48
C GLU A 260 10.38 -30.36 2.92
N ARG A 261 10.85 -30.46 4.18
CA ARG A 261 11.77 -29.49 4.79
C ARG A 261 13.01 -29.23 3.94
N ASP A 262 13.57 -30.28 3.35
CA ASP A 262 14.75 -30.20 2.48
C ASP A 262 14.50 -29.41 1.19
N GLN A 263 13.25 -29.32 0.74
CA GLN A 263 12.84 -28.58 -0.44
C GLN A 263 12.39 -27.15 -0.11
N TRP A 264 12.01 -26.90 1.14
CA TRP A 264 11.56 -25.59 1.60
C TRP A 264 12.69 -24.55 1.62
N CYS A 265 13.88 -24.95 2.05
CA CYS A 265 15.01 -24.05 2.37
C CYS A 265 16.00 -23.83 1.20
N VAL A 266 15.69 -24.26 -0.02
CA VAL A 266 16.74 -24.52 -0.98
C VAL A 266 17.44 -23.30 -1.55
N ASP A 267 16.89 -22.08 -1.62
CA ASP A 267 17.58 -21.13 -2.51
C ASP A 267 17.72 -19.67 -2.12
N VAL A 268 17.07 -19.12 -1.10
CA VAL A 268 17.24 -17.71 -0.80
C VAL A 268 17.66 -17.45 0.64
N ASP A 269 18.93 -17.07 0.79
CA ASP A 269 19.52 -16.62 2.07
C ASP A 269 18.74 -15.40 2.61
N ALA A 270 18.45 -15.38 3.90
CA ALA A 270 17.83 -14.23 4.58
C ALA A 270 18.57 -12.91 4.29
N ALA A 271 19.89 -12.95 4.11
CA ALA A 271 20.71 -11.83 3.70
C ALA A 271 20.40 -11.35 2.27
N GLU A 272 19.97 -12.22 1.38
CA GLU A 272 19.56 -11.85 0.01
C GLU A 272 18.22 -11.12 0.01
N ARG A 273 17.28 -11.58 0.81
CA ARG A 273 15.98 -10.91 1.01
C ARG A 273 16.15 -9.53 1.64
N GLN A 274 17.03 -9.41 2.62
CA GLN A 274 17.34 -8.11 3.24
C GLN A 274 17.95 -7.14 2.23
N ARG A 275 18.88 -7.58 1.38
CA ARG A 275 19.48 -6.73 0.33
C ARG A 275 18.43 -6.28 -0.69
N PHE A 276 17.55 -7.19 -1.09
CA PHE A 276 16.44 -6.82 -1.96
C PHE A 276 15.58 -5.73 -1.33
N ASP A 277 15.23 -5.87 -0.06
CA ASP A 277 14.46 -4.87 0.69
C ASP A 277 15.17 -3.51 0.73
N GLU A 278 16.48 -3.49 0.98
CA GLU A 278 17.30 -2.27 1.01
C GLU A 278 17.40 -1.59 -0.36
N VAL A 279 17.59 -2.35 -1.44
CA VAL A 279 17.65 -1.82 -2.82
C VAL A 279 16.28 -1.34 -3.26
N LEU A 280 15.22 -2.09 -2.95
CA LEU A 280 13.85 -1.68 -3.25
C LEU A 280 13.48 -0.38 -2.55
N GLU A 281 13.76 -0.26 -1.25
CA GLU A 281 13.52 0.95 -0.48
C GLU A 281 14.24 2.15 -1.08
N ARG A 282 15.53 1.98 -1.42
CA ARG A 282 16.32 3.04 -2.06
C ARG A 282 15.76 3.41 -3.43
N ALA A 283 15.39 2.40 -4.24
CA ALA A 283 14.82 2.64 -5.56
C ALA A 283 13.51 3.45 -5.48
N LEU A 284 12.62 3.12 -4.56
CA LEU A 284 11.36 3.84 -4.37
C LEU A 284 11.60 5.25 -3.82
N ALA A 285 12.56 5.42 -2.89
CA ALA A 285 12.91 6.70 -2.30
C ALA A 285 13.55 7.68 -3.31
N GLU A 286 14.36 7.19 -4.28
CA GLU A 286 15.00 8.02 -5.31
C GLU A 286 14.00 8.53 -6.37
N LEU A 287 12.90 7.82 -6.62
CA LEU A 287 11.89 8.23 -7.60
C LEU A 287 11.11 9.48 -7.15
N GLU A 288 10.79 9.60 -5.85
CA GLU A 288 9.93 10.66 -5.34
C GLU A 288 10.50 12.07 -5.55
N PRO A 289 11.77 12.38 -5.18
CA PRO A 289 12.31 13.72 -5.36
C PRO A 289 12.46 14.14 -6.83
N VAL A 290 12.67 13.18 -7.74
CA VAL A 290 12.76 13.47 -9.18
C VAL A 290 11.39 13.82 -9.75
N CYS A 291 10.39 12.99 -9.46
CA CYS A 291 9.01 13.27 -9.92
C CYS A 291 8.44 14.55 -9.32
N LEU A 292 8.73 14.83 -8.04
CA LEU A 292 8.26 16.04 -7.36
C LEU A 292 8.95 17.30 -7.89
N ALA A 293 10.25 17.25 -8.17
CA ALA A 293 10.98 18.36 -8.76
C ALA A 293 10.44 18.71 -10.15
N GLU A 294 10.20 17.71 -11.00
CA GLU A 294 9.61 17.91 -12.32
C GLU A 294 8.16 18.42 -12.24
N GLN A 295 7.34 17.86 -11.33
CA GLN A 295 5.98 18.33 -11.12
C GLN A 295 5.94 19.81 -10.72
N ASN A 296 6.78 20.21 -9.77
CA ASN A 296 6.85 21.59 -9.31
C ASN A 296 7.32 22.54 -10.42
N PHE A 297 8.31 22.12 -11.19
CA PHE A 297 8.76 22.87 -12.37
C PHE A 297 7.63 23.03 -13.38
N CYS A 298 6.95 21.95 -13.77
CA CYS A 298 5.85 21.99 -14.72
C CYS A 298 4.70 22.89 -14.25
N VAL A 299 4.34 22.83 -12.97
CA VAL A 299 3.31 23.70 -12.37
C VAL A 299 3.69 25.17 -12.52
N SER A 300 4.92 25.54 -12.19
CA SER A 300 5.40 26.92 -12.29
C SER A 300 5.55 27.37 -13.74
N PHE A 301 6.26 26.62 -14.56
CA PHE A 301 6.63 26.97 -15.94
C PHE A 301 5.41 27.04 -16.88
N PHE A 302 4.47 26.10 -16.74
CA PHE A 302 3.23 26.08 -17.53
C PHE A 302 2.06 26.78 -16.84
N GLN A 303 2.28 27.38 -15.67
CA GLN A 303 1.25 28.05 -14.88
C GLN A 303 0.01 27.17 -14.65
N LEU A 304 0.22 25.93 -14.19
CA LEU A 304 -0.83 24.97 -13.92
C LEU A 304 -1.37 25.13 -12.49
N ASP A 305 -2.66 24.84 -12.30
CA ASP A 305 -3.23 24.71 -10.97
C ASP A 305 -2.89 23.35 -10.39
N VAL A 306 -2.33 23.29 -9.18
CA VAL A 306 -1.92 22.04 -8.53
C VAL A 306 -3.13 21.19 -8.13
N LEU A 307 -4.16 21.84 -7.59
CA LEU A 307 -5.36 21.18 -7.08
C LEU A 307 -6.55 21.45 -7.99
N SER A 308 -7.42 20.45 -8.16
CA SER A 308 -8.70 20.67 -8.80
C SER A 308 -9.51 21.72 -8.02
N PRO A 309 -10.15 22.71 -8.68
CA PRO A 309 -10.98 23.68 -8.00
C PRO A 309 -12.06 22.93 -7.23
N THR A 310 -12.10 23.14 -5.92
CA THR A 310 -13.17 22.65 -5.06
C THR A 310 -14.46 23.29 -5.55
N THR A 311 -15.31 22.54 -6.24
CA THR A 311 -16.67 22.95 -6.54
C THR A 311 -17.40 23.12 -5.19
N LYS A 312 -17.35 24.36 -4.66
CA LYS A 312 -18.34 24.81 -3.68
C LYS A 312 -19.63 24.90 -4.47
N ASN A 313 -20.44 23.90 -4.33
CA ASN A 313 -21.90 23.86 -4.41
C ASN A 313 -22.38 22.51 -4.92
N THR A 314 -22.86 21.71 -4.02
CA THR A 314 -24.25 21.21 -4.12
C THR A 314 -24.57 20.60 -2.77
N GLN A 315 -25.02 21.44 -1.85
CA GLN A 315 -26.07 21.02 -0.90
C GLN A 315 -27.26 20.68 -1.77
N THR A 316 -27.49 19.41 -1.96
CA THR A 316 -28.81 18.90 -2.34
C THR A 316 -29.21 17.95 -1.24
N THR A 317 -30.04 18.46 -0.40
CA THR A 317 -31.02 17.73 0.43
C THR A 317 -31.66 16.63 -0.41
N LEU A 318 -31.57 15.41 0.04
CA LEU A 318 -32.48 14.33 -0.30
C LEU A 318 -32.80 13.56 0.97
N ASP A 319 -33.86 14.06 1.64
CA ASP A 319 -34.74 13.23 2.44
C ASP A 319 -35.44 12.23 1.53
N GLY A 320 -35.59 11.01 2.02
CA GLY A 320 -36.76 10.23 1.68
C GLY A 320 -36.54 8.86 1.08
N LEU A 321 -36.92 7.91 1.88
CA LEU A 321 -37.52 6.59 1.66
C LEU A 321 -36.58 5.40 1.37
N GLY A 322 -36.68 4.51 2.36
CA GLY A 322 -36.18 3.16 2.35
C GLY A 322 -36.93 2.22 1.40
N THR A 323 -36.27 1.13 1.13
CA THR A 323 -36.88 -0.23 1.17
C THR A 323 -35.77 -1.28 1.14
N ASP A 324 -35.97 -2.28 1.99
CA ASP A 324 -35.19 -3.51 2.12
C ASP A 324 -35.08 -4.29 0.83
N SER A 325 -33.89 -4.82 0.53
CA SER A 325 -33.77 -6.20 0.04
C SER A 325 -32.36 -6.73 0.27
N LYS A 326 -32.30 -7.75 1.11
CA LYS A 326 -31.16 -8.63 1.32
C LYS A 326 -30.80 -9.35 0.02
N SER A 327 -29.55 -9.28 -0.41
CA SER A 327 -28.87 -10.37 -1.10
C SER A 327 -27.41 -10.33 -0.71
N GLU A 328 -27.02 -11.31 0.08
CA GLU A 328 -25.65 -11.67 0.36
C GLU A 328 -25.00 -12.12 -0.95
N THR A 329 -24.08 -11.33 -1.46
CA THR A 329 -23.01 -11.80 -2.35
C THR A 329 -21.73 -11.18 -1.82
N ASP A 330 -20.78 -12.03 -1.45
CA ASP A 330 -19.44 -11.72 -1.04
C ASP A 330 -18.77 -10.77 -2.05
N ALA A 331 -18.93 -9.48 -1.85
CA ALA A 331 -18.16 -8.48 -2.54
C ALA A 331 -16.83 -8.35 -1.81
N ILE A 332 -15.79 -8.93 -2.44
CA ILE A 332 -14.39 -8.62 -2.18
C ILE A 332 -14.27 -7.08 -2.13
N SER A 333 -14.21 -6.56 -0.93
CA SER A 333 -13.95 -5.14 -0.67
C SER A 333 -12.52 -4.83 -1.09
N THR A 334 -12.34 -4.62 -2.39
CA THR A 334 -11.12 -4.07 -2.94
C THR A 334 -10.89 -2.68 -2.36
N ALA A 335 -9.65 -2.42 -1.94
CA ALA A 335 -9.16 -1.15 -1.45
C ALA A 335 -9.22 -0.05 -2.55
N SER A 336 -10.42 0.28 -3.02
CA SER A 336 -10.66 1.31 -4.05
C SER A 336 -10.93 2.71 -3.46
N LEU A 337 -11.08 2.82 -2.15
CA LEU A 337 -11.39 4.08 -1.47
C LEU A 337 -10.26 5.14 -1.50
N PRO A 338 -8.96 4.82 -1.36
CA PRO A 338 -7.92 5.85 -1.42
C PRO A 338 -7.68 6.40 -2.83
N LEU A 339 -7.76 5.56 -3.88
CA LEU A 339 -7.53 5.99 -5.27
C LEU A 339 -8.52 7.08 -5.74
N LYS A 340 -9.83 6.89 -5.48
CA LYS A 340 -10.85 7.89 -5.85
C LYS A 340 -10.72 9.21 -5.09
N LYS A 341 -10.18 9.19 -3.87
CA LYS A 341 -9.94 10.39 -3.07
C LYS A 341 -8.70 11.14 -3.55
N MET A 342 -7.67 10.44 -4.02
CA MET A 342 -6.44 11.01 -4.60
C MET A 342 -6.68 11.62 -5.98
N GLU A 343 -7.46 10.96 -6.85
CA GLU A 343 -7.79 11.48 -8.19
C GLU A 343 -8.49 12.86 -8.16
N LYS A 344 -9.14 13.20 -7.05
CA LYS A 344 -9.79 14.50 -6.86
C LYS A 344 -8.86 15.62 -6.39
N GLN A 345 -7.64 15.32 -5.96
CA GLN A 345 -6.73 16.32 -5.39
C GLN A 345 -5.77 16.93 -6.42
N ILE A 346 -5.32 16.16 -7.39
CA ILE A 346 -4.39 16.65 -8.43
C ILE A 346 -5.17 17.10 -9.65
N ASN A 347 -4.85 18.30 -10.16
CA ASN A 347 -5.47 18.84 -11.38
C ASN A 347 -5.26 17.89 -12.57
N GLU A 348 -6.29 17.74 -13.42
CA GLU A 348 -6.27 16.87 -14.60
C GLU A 348 -5.15 17.23 -15.59
N GLU A 349 -4.83 18.52 -15.73
CA GLU A 349 -3.74 18.96 -16.62
C GLU A 349 -2.37 18.53 -16.10
N VAL A 350 -2.15 18.66 -14.79
CA VAL A 350 -0.91 18.18 -14.13
C VAL A 350 -0.81 16.67 -14.28
N ARG A 351 -1.88 15.96 -13.99
CA ARG A 351 -1.93 14.49 -14.11
C ARG A 351 -1.58 14.01 -15.51
N ARG A 352 -2.17 14.62 -16.54
CA ARG A 352 -1.89 14.27 -17.92
C ARG A 352 -0.44 14.56 -18.30
N MET A 353 0.08 15.73 -17.94
CA MET A 353 1.45 16.12 -18.25
C MET A 353 2.47 15.19 -17.58
N MET A 354 2.29 14.88 -16.29
CA MET A 354 3.16 13.96 -15.58
C MET A 354 3.04 12.52 -16.11
N GLY A 355 1.83 12.10 -16.49
CA GLY A 355 1.60 10.82 -17.16
C GLY A 355 2.29 10.70 -18.51
N ASP A 356 2.32 11.78 -19.30
CA ASP A 356 3.05 11.84 -20.58
C ASP A 356 4.58 11.80 -20.36
N LEU A 357 5.10 12.46 -19.32
CA LEU A 357 6.53 12.51 -19.00
C LEU A 357 7.05 11.18 -18.41
N PHE A 358 6.33 10.61 -17.47
CA PHE A 358 6.73 9.42 -16.70
C PHE A 358 5.94 8.15 -17.08
N GLY A 359 5.41 8.09 -18.28
CA GLY A 359 4.61 6.94 -18.74
C GLY A 359 5.33 5.59 -18.71
N CYS A 360 6.66 5.59 -18.73
CA CYS A 360 7.48 4.37 -18.62
C CYS A 360 7.63 3.87 -17.17
N LEU A 361 7.40 4.72 -16.16
CA LEU A 361 7.74 4.42 -14.76
C LEU A 361 6.96 3.22 -14.20
N GLU A 362 5.63 3.22 -14.36
CA GLU A 362 4.78 2.12 -13.86
C GLU A 362 5.12 0.79 -14.55
N PRO A 363 5.23 0.70 -15.89
CA PRO A 363 5.66 -0.52 -16.57
C PRO A 363 7.04 -1.04 -16.12
N GLU A 364 8.04 -0.15 -15.97
CA GLU A 364 9.38 -0.55 -15.54
C GLU A 364 9.40 -1.01 -14.07
N LEU A 365 8.69 -0.33 -13.18
CA LEU A 365 8.52 -0.75 -11.79
C LEU A 365 7.84 -2.12 -11.71
N VAL A 366 6.74 -2.33 -12.43
CA VAL A 366 6.03 -3.62 -12.46
C VAL A 366 6.92 -4.72 -13.04
N SER A 367 7.71 -4.43 -14.09
CA SER A 367 8.67 -5.36 -14.68
C SER A 367 9.78 -5.74 -13.69
N PHE A 368 10.31 -4.76 -12.94
CA PHE A 368 11.29 -4.98 -11.88
C PHE A 368 10.73 -5.88 -10.78
N ILE A 369 9.56 -5.58 -10.28
CA ILE A 369 8.87 -6.38 -9.25
C ILE A 369 8.63 -7.83 -9.74
N ALA A 370 8.08 -8.00 -10.94
CA ALA A 370 7.78 -9.30 -11.51
C ALA A 370 9.03 -10.17 -11.76
N TYR A 371 10.17 -9.55 -12.03
CA TYR A 371 11.44 -10.25 -12.16
C TYR A 371 11.84 -10.95 -10.85
N TYR A 372 11.74 -10.24 -9.70
CA TYR A 372 12.12 -10.80 -8.40
C TYR A 372 11.08 -11.76 -7.83
N GLU A 373 9.80 -11.50 -8.02
CA GLU A 373 8.73 -12.42 -7.60
C GLU A 373 8.82 -13.80 -8.27
N LYS A 374 9.39 -13.88 -9.48
CA LYS A 374 9.68 -15.16 -10.14
C LYS A 374 10.85 -15.92 -9.50
N MET A 375 11.78 -15.22 -8.87
CA MET A 375 12.94 -15.83 -8.21
C MET A 375 12.57 -16.35 -6.83
N ASP A 376 11.84 -15.58 -6.05
CA ASP A 376 11.31 -15.95 -4.74
C ASP A 376 9.97 -15.26 -4.49
N SER A 377 8.93 -16.05 -4.31
CA SER A 377 7.57 -15.54 -4.10
C SER A 377 7.42 -14.72 -2.81
N PHE A 378 8.33 -14.85 -1.85
CA PHE A 378 8.35 -14.04 -0.63
C PHE A 378 8.60 -12.57 -0.88
N TYR A 379 9.23 -12.20 -1.99
CA TYR A 379 9.45 -10.78 -2.34
C TYR A 379 8.15 -9.99 -2.46
N CYS A 380 7.02 -10.62 -2.78
CA CYS A 380 5.73 -9.94 -2.82
C CYS A 380 5.32 -9.30 -1.49
N MET A 381 5.76 -9.85 -0.34
CA MET A 381 5.50 -9.29 0.99
C MET A 381 6.29 -7.99 1.22
N TYR A 382 7.59 -8.02 0.89
CA TYR A 382 8.46 -6.82 0.99
C TYR A 382 7.95 -5.70 0.10
N VAL A 383 7.62 -6.03 -1.16
CA VAL A 383 7.10 -5.06 -2.12
C VAL A 383 5.77 -4.47 -1.64
N LEU A 384 4.86 -5.30 -1.11
CA LEU A 384 3.57 -4.84 -0.59
C LEU A 384 3.74 -3.81 0.53
N VAL A 385 4.64 -4.08 1.47
CA VAL A 385 4.89 -3.21 2.62
C VAL A 385 5.57 -1.91 2.18
N ARG A 386 6.68 -2.00 1.44
CA ARG A 386 7.46 -0.83 1.01
C ARG A 386 6.66 0.08 0.09
N LEU A 387 6.02 -0.49 -0.92
CA LEU A 387 5.22 0.29 -1.85
C LEU A 387 4.02 0.98 -1.15
N SER A 388 3.40 0.33 -0.15
CA SER A 388 2.34 0.95 0.66
C SER A 388 2.83 2.17 1.43
N GLN A 389 4.03 2.09 2.04
CA GLN A 389 4.65 3.20 2.76
C GLN A 389 4.92 4.39 1.82
N HIS A 390 5.49 4.12 0.64
CA HIS A 390 5.76 5.16 -0.36
C HIS A 390 4.50 5.75 -0.99
N VAL A 391 3.41 5.00 -1.13
CA VAL A 391 2.11 5.56 -1.54
C VAL A 391 1.64 6.61 -0.52
N MET A 392 1.76 6.34 0.77
CA MET A 392 1.36 7.29 1.82
C MET A 392 2.26 8.54 1.83
N SER A 393 3.59 8.35 1.77
CA SER A 393 4.54 9.46 1.69
C SER A 393 4.28 10.36 0.47
N ALA A 394 4.15 9.78 -0.72
CA ALA A 394 3.88 10.52 -1.94
C ALA A 394 2.50 11.20 -1.94
N GLN A 395 1.53 10.66 -1.21
CA GLN A 395 0.22 11.29 -1.00
C GLN A 395 0.34 12.54 -0.13
N ASP A 396 1.11 12.48 0.94
CA ASP A 396 1.33 13.60 1.86
C ASP A 396 2.04 14.77 1.16
N THR A 397 2.95 14.47 0.24
CA THR A 397 3.66 15.48 -0.58
C THR A 397 2.86 15.98 -1.78
N GLY A 398 1.70 15.40 -2.08
CA GLY A 398 0.89 15.73 -3.26
C GLY A 398 1.57 15.38 -4.58
N SER A 399 2.48 14.41 -4.58
CA SER A 399 3.20 13.95 -5.77
C SER A 399 2.31 13.10 -6.68
N PHE A 400 2.45 13.30 -8.00
CA PHE A 400 1.86 12.42 -9.03
C PHE A 400 2.25 10.95 -8.82
N LEU A 401 3.42 10.70 -8.28
CA LEU A 401 3.97 9.37 -8.04
C LEU A 401 3.05 8.51 -7.16
N SER A 402 2.28 9.16 -6.25
CA SER A 402 1.30 8.48 -5.42
C SER A 402 0.29 7.66 -6.24
N MET A 403 -0.09 8.14 -7.42
CA MET A 403 -1.03 7.44 -8.31
C MET A 403 -0.38 6.25 -9.00
N SER A 404 0.86 6.42 -9.51
CA SER A 404 1.62 5.34 -10.15
C SER A 404 1.94 4.23 -9.15
N PHE A 405 2.34 4.58 -7.93
CA PHE A 405 2.58 3.62 -6.86
C PHE A 405 1.29 2.93 -6.40
N ALA A 406 0.18 3.64 -6.31
CA ALA A 406 -1.11 3.04 -5.97
C ALA A 406 -1.60 2.05 -7.03
N SER A 407 -1.40 2.35 -8.33
CA SER A 407 -1.69 1.42 -9.42
C SER A 407 -0.85 0.15 -9.32
N ALA A 408 0.47 0.30 -9.15
CA ALA A 408 1.37 -0.84 -8.93
C ALA A 408 1.00 -1.63 -7.66
N LEU A 409 0.62 -0.96 -6.57
CA LEU A 409 0.21 -1.58 -5.32
C LEU A 409 -1.01 -2.50 -5.47
N VAL A 410 -1.97 -2.15 -6.32
CA VAL A 410 -3.13 -3.01 -6.62
C VAL A 410 -2.66 -4.33 -7.25
N GLN A 411 -1.70 -4.28 -8.17
CA GLN A 411 -1.13 -5.49 -8.78
C GLN A 411 -0.33 -6.31 -7.77
N VAL A 412 0.48 -5.67 -6.95
CA VAL A 412 1.27 -6.31 -5.88
C VAL A 412 0.36 -6.98 -4.86
N LYS A 413 -0.74 -6.34 -4.47
CA LYS A 413 -1.74 -6.94 -3.57
C LYS A 413 -2.34 -8.21 -4.17
N ARG A 414 -2.66 -8.22 -5.46
CA ARG A 414 -3.15 -9.42 -6.17
C ARG A 414 -2.09 -10.53 -6.19
N ASN A 415 -0.82 -10.19 -6.37
CA ASN A 415 0.27 -11.16 -6.35
C ASN A 415 0.45 -11.75 -4.95
N PHE A 416 0.39 -10.92 -3.90
CA PHE A 416 0.40 -11.36 -2.51
C PHE A 416 -0.76 -12.32 -2.22
N ASP A 417 -1.99 -11.96 -2.59
CA ASP A 417 -3.16 -12.83 -2.38
C ASP A 417 -3.03 -14.16 -3.13
N ARG A 418 -2.46 -14.13 -4.35
CA ARG A 418 -2.17 -15.34 -5.14
C ARG A 418 -1.10 -16.21 -4.47
N PHE A 419 -0.04 -15.60 -3.95
CA PHE A 419 0.99 -16.30 -3.17
C PHE A 419 0.39 -16.98 -1.94
N MET A 420 -0.43 -16.27 -1.15
CA MET A 420 -1.08 -16.82 0.03
C MET A 420 -2.07 -17.94 -0.31
N GLN A 421 -2.80 -17.81 -1.42
CA GLN A 421 -3.68 -18.87 -1.93
C GLN A 421 -2.89 -20.12 -2.35
N ALA A 422 -1.71 -19.95 -2.93
CA ALA A 422 -0.82 -21.05 -3.26
C ALA A 422 -0.31 -21.77 -2.00
N GLN A 423 -0.07 -21.04 -0.90
CA GLN A 423 0.27 -21.63 0.41
C GLN A 423 -0.87 -22.52 0.91
N LEU A 424 -2.12 -22.02 0.91
CA LEU A 424 -3.29 -22.82 1.30
C LEU A 424 -3.39 -24.10 0.49
N LYS A 425 -3.32 -23.98 -0.83
CA LYS A 425 -3.40 -25.12 -1.72
C LYS A 425 -2.29 -26.14 -1.47
N SER A 426 -1.08 -25.67 -1.21
CA SER A 426 0.06 -26.52 -0.88
C SER A 426 -0.15 -27.33 0.41
N ILE A 427 -0.78 -26.74 1.44
CA ILE A 427 -1.17 -27.44 2.67
C ILE A 427 -2.22 -28.52 2.36
N GLU A 428 -3.23 -28.20 1.57
CA GLU A 428 -4.32 -29.12 1.20
C GLU A 428 -3.82 -30.28 0.37
N ASP A 429 -2.90 -30.05 -0.57
CA ASP A 429 -2.35 -31.05 -1.49
C ASP A 429 -1.23 -31.90 -0.87
N THR A 430 -0.79 -31.59 0.36
CA THR A 430 0.30 -32.31 1.02
C THR A 430 -0.04 -33.77 1.26
N LYS A 431 0.81 -34.67 0.77
CA LYS A 431 0.72 -36.11 0.98
C LYS A 431 1.88 -36.60 1.86
N VAL A 432 1.54 -37.09 3.02
CA VAL A 432 2.52 -37.64 3.96
C VAL A 432 2.91 -39.07 3.57
N ASN A 433 4.18 -39.41 3.74
CA ASN A 433 4.67 -40.76 3.48
C ASN A 433 4.11 -41.76 4.50
N ARG A 434 3.21 -42.64 4.06
CA ARG A 434 2.52 -43.61 4.94
C ARG A 434 3.41 -44.79 5.38
N LYS A 435 4.62 -44.95 4.79
CA LYS A 435 5.53 -46.07 5.06
C LYS A 435 6.58 -45.74 6.14
N SER A 436 6.81 -44.51 6.45
CA SER A 436 7.74 -44.05 7.50
C SER A 436 7.00 -43.65 8.78
N LYS A 437 7.72 -43.53 9.91
CA LYS A 437 7.20 -42.88 11.11
C LYS A 437 6.85 -41.43 10.74
N CYS A 438 5.70 -40.95 11.18
CA CYS A 438 5.30 -39.56 11.01
C CYS A 438 5.80 -38.78 12.23
N GLY A 439 6.46 -37.67 12.01
CA GLY A 439 6.81 -36.69 13.01
C GLY A 439 6.07 -35.38 12.76
N LEU A 440 6.79 -34.26 12.86
CA LEU A 440 6.25 -32.98 12.44
C LEU A 440 5.89 -32.99 10.97
N LEU A 441 4.69 -32.53 10.69
CA LEU A 441 4.21 -32.42 9.31
C LEU A 441 4.90 -31.25 8.61
N PRO A 442 5.25 -31.36 7.32
CA PRO A 442 6.03 -30.33 6.62
C PRO A 442 5.46 -28.93 6.75
N TYR A 443 4.14 -28.77 6.58
CA TYR A 443 3.49 -27.46 6.68
C TYR A 443 3.44 -26.90 8.10
N VAL A 444 3.59 -27.71 9.15
CA VAL A 444 3.73 -27.24 10.55
C VAL A 444 5.14 -26.71 10.78
N ALA A 445 6.15 -27.49 10.38
CA ALA A 445 7.55 -27.11 10.52
C ALA A 445 7.91 -25.87 9.67
N ASN A 446 7.41 -25.81 8.43
CA ASN A 446 7.69 -24.70 7.52
C ASN A 446 6.92 -23.44 7.91
N PHE A 447 5.75 -23.56 8.56
CA PHE A 447 4.96 -22.42 9.01
C PHE A 447 5.71 -21.60 10.08
N GLU A 448 6.58 -22.20 10.86
CA GLU A 448 7.43 -21.47 11.81
C GLU A 448 8.33 -20.45 11.12
N ASP A 449 9.10 -20.86 10.12
CA ASP A 449 9.99 -19.98 9.37
C ASP A 449 9.20 -18.95 8.56
N PHE A 450 8.07 -19.39 7.96
CA PHE A 450 7.16 -18.50 7.27
C PHE A 450 6.63 -17.38 8.18
N ALA A 451 6.11 -17.74 9.34
CA ALA A 451 5.53 -16.79 10.28
C ALA A 451 6.58 -15.84 10.86
N LYS A 452 7.76 -16.34 11.25
CA LYS A 452 8.86 -15.47 11.72
C LYS A 452 9.31 -14.48 10.66
N THR A 453 9.43 -14.91 9.41
CA THR A 453 9.77 -14.04 8.28
C THR A 453 8.66 -13.00 8.03
N ALA A 454 7.41 -13.43 7.98
CA ALA A 454 6.27 -12.54 7.75
C ALA A 454 6.11 -11.51 8.87
N GLU A 455 6.28 -11.91 10.14
CA GLU A 455 6.26 -11.00 11.30
C GLU A 455 7.38 -9.95 11.23
N ALA A 456 8.57 -10.32 10.77
CA ALA A 456 9.67 -9.38 10.59
C ALA A 456 9.35 -8.34 9.51
N ILE A 457 8.75 -8.75 8.38
CA ILE A 457 8.40 -7.88 7.26
C ILE A 457 7.24 -6.95 7.63
N PHE A 458 6.18 -7.46 8.24
CA PHE A 458 4.96 -6.69 8.56
C PHE A 458 5.01 -5.97 9.91
N LYS A 459 6.16 -5.90 10.55
CA LYS A 459 6.34 -5.19 11.80
C LYS A 459 6.05 -3.70 11.64
N ASN A 460 5.07 -3.19 12.41
CA ASN A 460 4.68 -1.77 12.42
C ASN A 460 4.24 -1.22 11.05
N THR A 461 3.53 -2.01 10.25
CA THR A 461 3.05 -1.60 8.93
C THR A 461 1.53 -1.48 8.88
N ASP A 462 1.02 -0.58 8.03
CA ASP A 462 -0.41 -0.39 7.79
C ASP A 462 -1.08 -1.60 7.13
N ARG A 463 -0.26 -2.51 6.57
CA ARG A 463 -0.72 -3.74 5.89
C ARG A 463 -0.85 -4.95 6.81
N ARG A 464 -0.71 -4.74 8.11
CA ARG A 464 -0.86 -5.80 9.11
C ARG A 464 -2.18 -6.57 8.97
N THR A 465 -3.27 -5.87 8.73
CA THR A 465 -4.60 -6.48 8.56
C THR A 465 -4.68 -7.43 7.37
N ASP A 466 -3.88 -7.21 6.32
CA ASP A 466 -3.82 -8.12 5.17
C ASP A 466 -3.18 -9.45 5.56
N LEU A 467 -2.09 -9.43 6.33
CA LEU A 467 -1.44 -10.63 6.85
C LEU A 467 -2.34 -11.38 7.86
N ASP A 468 -2.99 -10.66 8.76
CA ASP A 468 -3.84 -11.22 9.82
C ASP A 468 -5.01 -12.03 9.25
N LYS A 469 -5.64 -11.54 8.17
CA LYS A 469 -6.69 -12.28 7.46
C LYS A 469 -6.19 -13.61 6.89
N TRP A 470 -4.97 -13.64 6.37
CA TRP A 470 -4.37 -14.85 5.83
C TRP A 470 -3.88 -15.79 6.90
N TYR A 471 -3.35 -15.29 8.02
CA TYR A 471 -2.95 -16.12 9.15
C TYR A 471 -4.11 -16.98 9.66
N THR A 472 -5.27 -16.38 9.85
CA THR A 472 -6.46 -17.12 10.29
C THR A 472 -6.82 -18.26 9.33
N LYS A 473 -6.74 -18.00 8.02
CA LYS A 473 -7.02 -19.02 6.99
C LYS A 473 -5.94 -20.11 6.96
N LEU A 474 -4.66 -19.72 7.01
CA LEU A 474 -3.54 -20.67 6.96
C LEU A 474 -3.53 -21.59 8.17
N VAL A 475 -3.65 -21.04 9.38
CA VAL A 475 -3.66 -21.85 10.61
C VAL A 475 -4.89 -22.75 10.66
N GLY A 476 -6.05 -22.27 10.20
CA GLY A 476 -7.24 -23.09 10.05
C GLY A 476 -7.03 -24.26 9.09
N ALA A 477 -6.44 -24.01 7.92
CA ALA A 477 -6.10 -25.07 6.95
C ALA A 477 -5.06 -26.06 7.49
N ILE A 478 -4.08 -25.59 8.27
CA ILE A 478 -3.11 -26.46 8.97
C ILE A 478 -3.84 -27.37 9.93
N PHE A 479 -4.80 -26.87 10.73
CA PHE A 479 -5.58 -27.69 11.65
C PHE A 479 -6.33 -28.81 10.95
N GLU A 480 -7.04 -28.50 9.88
CA GLU A 480 -7.76 -29.48 9.07
C GLU A 480 -6.82 -30.50 8.44
N ALA A 481 -5.67 -30.05 7.96
CA ALA A 481 -4.67 -30.93 7.35
C ALA A 481 -4.03 -31.87 8.40
N ILE A 482 -3.76 -31.41 9.63
CA ILE A 482 -3.29 -32.27 10.72
C ILE A 482 -4.30 -33.37 11.01
N LEU A 483 -5.58 -33.04 11.15
CA LEU A 483 -6.64 -34.01 11.45
C LEU A 483 -6.80 -35.03 10.32
N ARG A 484 -6.78 -34.58 9.06
CA ARG A 484 -6.86 -35.46 7.89
C ARG A 484 -5.68 -36.41 7.79
N ASN A 485 -4.44 -35.88 7.88
CA ASN A 485 -3.24 -36.71 7.77
C ASN A 485 -3.09 -37.68 8.94
N ALA A 486 -3.49 -37.29 10.18
CA ALA A 486 -3.53 -38.18 11.32
C ALA A 486 -4.49 -39.35 11.13
N ALA A 487 -5.67 -39.11 10.54
CA ALA A 487 -6.65 -40.15 10.26
C ALA A 487 -6.20 -41.13 9.17
N GLU A 488 -5.44 -40.66 8.18
CA GLU A 488 -4.96 -41.46 7.04
C GLU A 488 -3.67 -42.24 7.30
N HIS A 489 -2.95 -41.91 8.39
CA HIS A 489 -1.64 -42.52 8.68
C HIS A 489 -1.80 -43.78 9.53
N HIS A 490 -1.29 -44.94 9.04
CA HIS A 490 -1.51 -46.24 9.71
C HIS A 490 -0.36 -46.69 10.59
N ARG A 491 0.85 -46.17 10.42
CA ARG A 491 2.04 -46.63 11.14
C ARG A 491 2.28 -45.93 12.47
N THR A 492 2.01 -44.63 12.51
CA THR A 492 2.07 -43.84 13.75
C THR A 492 0.66 -43.67 14.31
N PRO A 493 0.44 -43.85 15.61
CA PRO A 493 -0.87 -43.64 16.21
C PRO A 493 -1.41 -42.24 15.92
N GLN A 494 -2.68 -42.14 15.60
CA GLN A 494 -3.34 -40.90 15.24
C GLN A 494 -3.15 -39.82 16.33
N GLU A 495 -3.26 -40.23 17.60
CA GLU A 495 -3.16 -39.29 18.71
C GLU A 495 -1.71 -38.77 18.93
N VAL A 496 -0.70 -39.54 18.51
CA VAL A 496 0.70 -39.08 18.53
C VAL A 496 0.90 -37.99 17.50
N ILE A 497 0.40 -38.17 16.27
CA ILE A 497 0.51 -37.17 15.20
C ILE A 497 -0.20 -35.88 15.62
N LYS A 498 -1.41 -35.96 16.17
CA LYS A 498 -2.15 -34.78 16.66
C LYS A 498 -1.39 -34.10 17.79
N MET A 499 -0.93 -34.88 18.78
CA MET A 499 -0.26 -34.35 19.95
C MET A 499 1.02 -33.60 19.57
N GLU A 500 1.91 -34.17 18.77
CA GLU A 500 3.17 -33.56 18.34
C GLU A 500 2.91 -32.27 17.56
N ASN A 501 2.05 -32.32 16.55
CA ASN A 501 1.83 -31.19 15.67
C ASN A 501 1.04 -30.04 16.33
N PHE A 502 0.03 -30.34 17.15
CA PHE A 502 -0.67 -29.30 17.90
C PHE A 502 0.13 -28.74 19.06
N HIS A 503 1.02 -29.53 19.68
CA HIS A 503 1.96 -29.03 20.69
C HIS A 503 2.92 -28.01 20.11
N HIS A 504 3.59 -28.36 19.00
CA HIS A 504 4.49 -27.47 18.28
C HIS A 504 3.77 -26.19 17.84
N LEU A 505 2.59 -26.33 17.23
CA LEU A 505 1.80 -25.19 16.78
C LEU A 505 1.34 -24.28 17.94
N TYR A 506 0.93 -24.87 19.08
CA TYR A 506 0.61 -24.10 20.28
C TYR A 506 1.83 -23.33 20.83
N ALA A 507 3.00 -23.94 20.86
CA ALA A 507 4.25 -23.30 21.28
C ALA A 507 4.59 -22.12 20.37
N LEU A 508 4.56 -22.33 19.04
CA LEU A 508 4.79 -21.29 18.03
C LEU A 508 3.80 -20.13 18.14
N LEU A 509 2.50 -20.41 18.22
CA LEU A 509 1.48 -19.36 18.34
C LEU A 509 1.59 -18.58 19.65
N SER A 510 2.12 -19.22 20.71
CA SER A 510 2.40 -18.57 22.01
C SER A 510 3.65 -17.67 21.95
N GLU A 511 4.66 -18.03 21.14
CA GLU A 511 5.86 -17.23 20.87
C GLU A 511 5.53 -16.00 20.03
N LEU A 512 4.77 -16.17 18.95
CA LEU A 512 4.42 -15.10 17.99
C LEU A 512 3.55 -14.00 18.61
N LYS A 513 2.72 -14.30 19.60
CA LYS A 513 1.82 -13.36 20.31
C LYS A 513 0.94 -12.51 19.38
N VAL A 514 0.46 -13.11 18.31
CA VAL A 514 -0.41 -12.46 17.34
C VAL A 514 -1.86 -12.51 17.82
N GLY A 515 -2.44 -11.36 18.14
CA GLY A 515 -3.78 -11.26 18.77
C GLY A 515 -4.91 -11.95 17.97
N VAL A 516 -4.86 -11.88 16.65
CA VAL A 516 -5.83 -12.53 15.75
C VAL A 516 -5.81 -14.06 15.90
N LEU A 517 -4.68 -14.63 16.30
CA LEU A 517 -4.49 -16.07 16.46
C LEU A 517 -4.78 -16.59 17.89
N ASP A 518 -5.16 -15.73 18.84
CA ASP A 518 -5.41 -16.14 20.23
C ASP A 518 -6.51 -17.20 20.37
N GLY A 519 -7.56 -17.11 19.54
CA GLY A 519 -8.59 -18.14 19.47
C GLY A 519 -8.02 -19.49 19.03
N LEU A 520 -7.31 -19.48 17.90
CA LEU A 520 -6.67 -20.69 17.33
C LEU A 520 -5.57 -21.24 18.24
N ARG A 521 -4.84 -20.38 18.96
CA ARG A 521 -3.88 -20.82 19.97
C ARG A 521 -4.55 -21.60 21.10
N LYS A 522 -5.70 -21.13 21.60
CA LYS A 522 -6.50 -21.85 22.62
C LYS A 522 -7.02 -23.18 22.08
N ASP A 523 -7.50 -23.19 20.84
CA ASP A 523 -7.96 -24.41 20.15
C ASP A 523 -6.81 -25.42 19.95
N ALA A 524 -5.63 -24.95 19.56
CA ALA A 524 -4.43 -25.81 19.46
C ALA A 524 -4.09 -26.46 20.80
N LYS A 525 -4.11 -25.67 21.90
CA LYS A 525 -3.89 -26.17 23.25
C LYS A 525 -4.92 -27.23 23.63
N GLN A 526 -6.19 -26.99 23.32
CA GLN A 526 -7.28 -27.94 23.64
C GLN A 526 -7.08 -29.25 22.88
N LYS A 527 -6.88 -29.17 21.53
CA LYS A 527 -6.65 -30.34 20.71
C LYS A 527 -5.40 -31.14 21.12
N TYR A 528 -4.33 -30.46 21.51
CA TYR A 528 -3.14 -31.06 22.09
C TYR A 528 -3.49 -31.78 23.38
N SER A 529 -4.18 -31.13 24.32
CA SER A 529 -4.55 -31.71 25.62
C SER A 529 -5.47 -32.93 25.47
N ASP A 530 -6.43 -32.88 24.56
CA ASP A 530 -7.34 -33.97 24.27
C ASP A 530 -6.58 -35.18 23.70
N ALA A 531 -5.71 -34.94 22.71
CA ALA A 531 -4.87 -35.99 22.14
C ALA A 531 -3.97 -36.63 23.18
N LEU A 532 -3.33 -35.84 24.06
CA LEU A 532 -2.51 -36.31 25.17
C LEU A 532 -3.31 -37.20 26.14
N LYS A 533 -4.49 -36.74 26.54
CA LYS A 533 -5.37 -37.49 27.43
C LYS A 533 -5.80 -38.83 26.81
N ILE A 534 -6.21 -38.83 25.54
CA ILE A 534 -6.60 -40.06 24.83
C ILE A 534 -5.38 -41.01 24.74
N TYR A 535 -4.21 -40.48 24.38
CA TYR A 535 -2.98 -41.28 24.28
C TYR A 535 -2.60 -41.92 25.63
N VAL A 536 -2.62 -41.14 26.71
CA VAL A 536 -2.35 -41.63 28.05
C VAL A 536 -3.34 -42.75 28.42
N THR A 537 -4.62 -42.54 28.22
CA THR A 537 -5.66 -43.53 28.52
C THR A 537 -5.48 -44.83 27.72
N GLN A 538 -5.13 -44.76 26.41
CA GLN A 538 -4.93 -45.93 25.57
C GLN A 538 -3.69 -46.77 25.93
N TYR A 539 -2.61 -46.12 26.34
CA TYR A 539 -1.32 -46.81 26.54
C TYR A 539 -1.00 -47.08 27.96
N PHE A 540 -1.67 -46.42 28.90
CA PHE A 540 -1.39 -46.54 30.33
C PHE A 540 -2.04 -47.77 31.00
N GLY A 541 -3.18 -48.25 30.52
CA GLY A 541 -3.94 -49.34 31.18
C GLY A 541 -3.20 -50.66 31.38
N ARG A 542 -2.07 -50.89 30.71
CA ARG A 542 -1.34 -52.17 30.75
C ARG A 542 -0.57 -52.43 32.02
N PRO A 543 0.06 -51.47 32.73
CA PRO A 543 0.80 -51.76 33.97
C PRO A 543 -0.04 -52.36 35.09
N LEU A 544 -1.36 -52.07 35.14
CA LEU A 544 -2.27 -52.56 36.20
C LEU A 544 -3.54 -53.22 35.60
N GLU A 545 -3.46 -53.77 34.42
CA GLU A 545 -4.62 -54.24 33.64
C GLU A 545 -5.52 -55.21 34.38
N LYS A 546 -4.96 -56.24 35.02
CA LYS A 546 -5.73 -57.23 35.78
C LYS A 546 -6.36 -56.63 37.04
N LEU A 547 -5.67 -55.70 37.67
CA LEU A 547 -6.18 -55.01 38.86
C LEU A 547 -7.34 -54.10 38.49
N ASN A 548 -7.24 -53.37 37.39
CA ASN A 548 -8.32 -52.55 36.84
C ASN A 548 -9.52 -53.40 36.44
N LEU A 549 -9.32 -54.50 35.71
CA LEU A 549 -10.40 -55.44 35.33
C LEU A 549 -11.09 -56.04 36.57
N PHE A 550 -10.33 -56.36 37.62
CA PHE A 550 -10.90 -56.83 38.88
C PHE A 550 -11.84 -55.77 39.47
N PHE A 551 -11.40 -54.52 39.58
CA PHE A 551 -12.22 -53.45 40.15
C PHE A 551 -13.36 -52.98 39.23
N GLU A 552 -13.23 -53.05 37.91
CA GLU A 552 -14.35 -52.88 36.97
C GLU A 552 -15.44 -53.94 37.21
N GLY A 553 -15.04 -55.18 37.42
CA GLY A 553 -15.96 -56.26 37.81
C GLY A 553 -16.63 -56.01 39.16
N VAL A 554 -15.92 -55.51 40.17
CA VAL A 554 -16.47 -55.06 41.46
C VAL A 554 -17.52 -53.97 41.26
N GLN A 555 -17.21 -52.93 40.48
CA GLN A 555 -18.12 -51.84 40.18
C GLN A 555 -19.40 -52.31 39.41
N ALA A 556 -19.22 -53.21 38.45
CA ALA A 556 -20.32 -53.80 37.74
C ALA A 556 -21.30 -54.53 38.69
N LYS A 557 -20.77 -55.21 39.77
CA LYS A 557 -21.58 -55.82 40.79
C LYS A 557 -22.26 -54.81 41.73
N VAL A 558 -21.59 -53.72 42.06
CA VAL A 558 -22.20 -52.62 42.83
C VAL A 558 -23.30 -51.97 42.04
N ALA A 559 -23.13 -51.76 40.73
CA ALA A 559 -24.17 -51.24 39.81
C ALA A 559 -25.38 -52.19 39.66
N GLN A 560 -25.17 -53.49 39.84
CA GLN A 560 -26.23 -54.49 39.92
C GLN A 560 -26.97 -54.54 41.25
N GLY A 561 -26.65 -53.66 42.21
CA GLY A 561 -27.34 -53.53 43.51
C GLY A 561 -26.68 -54.26 44.65
N VAL A 562 -25.47 -54.83 44.49
CA VAL A 562 -24.69 -55.41 45.58
C VAL A 562 -24.08 -54.29 46.43
N LYS A 563 -24.27 -54.31 47.73
CA LYS A 563 -23.66 -53.31 48.63
C LYS A 563 -22.15 -53.46 48.64
N GLU A 564 -21.44 -52.34 48.62
CA GLU A 564 -19.96 -52.31 48.64
C GLU A 564 -19.34 -53.14 49.78
N SER A 565 -19.95 -53.12 50.98
CA SER A 565 -19.51 -53.92 52.11
C SER A 565 -19.72 -55.44 51.93
N GLU A 566 -20.55 -55.85 51.01
CA GLU A 566 -20.91 -57.26 50.74
C GLU A 566 -20.08 -57.85 49.59
N ILE A 567 -19.36 -57.03 48.83
CA ILE A 567 -18.51 -57.47 47.71
C ILE A 567 -17.49 -58.51 48.14
N SER A 568 -16.92 -58.38 49.30
CA SER A 568 -15.93 -59.31 49.83
C SER A 568 -16.45 -60.73 50.05
N TYR A 569 -17.78 -60.94 50.06
CA TYR A 569 -18.42 -62.27 50.19
C TYR A 569 -18.73 -62.89 48.83
N GLN A 570 -18.58 -62.15 47.72
CA GLN A 570 -18.69 -62.70 46.40
C GLN A 570 -17.47 -63.55 46.07
N MET A 571 -17.69 -64.79 45.59
CA MET A 571 -16.60 -65.77 45.37
C MET A 571 -15.54 -65.22 44.39
N ALA A 572 -15.96 -64.58 43.29
CA ALA A 572 -15.04 -63.99 42.29
C ALA A 572 -14.31 -62.72 42.78
N TYR A 573 -14.82 -62.05 43.84
CA TYR A 573 -14.28 -60.79 44.37
C TYR A 573 -13.94 -60.92 45.87
N SER A 574 -13.63 -62.15 46.32
CA SER A 574 -13.24 -62.38 47.71
C SER A 574 -11.92 -61.74 48.09
N LYS A 575 -11.69 -61.53 49.40
CA LYS A 575 -10.41 -61.01 49.88
C LYS A 575 -9.20 -61.84 49.42
N GLN A 576 -9.40 -63.14 49.17
CA GLN A 576 -8.33 -64.03 48.67
C GLN A 576 -8.04 -63.79 47.21
N GLU A 577 -9.03 -63.59 46.39
CA GLU A 577 -8.86 -63.31 44.97
C GLU A 577 -8.22 -61.88 44.78
N LEU A 578 -8.65 -60.89 45.56
CA LEU A 578 -8.00 -59.59 45.56
C LEU A 578 -6.51 -59.68 45.93
N ARG A 579 -6.17 -60.39 46.99
CA ARG A 579 -4.75 -60.61 47.35
C ARG A 579 -3.99 -61.36 46.28
N LYS A 580 -4.58 -62.27 45.59
CA LYS A 580 -3.96 -62.97 44.47
C LYS A 580 -3.66 -62.02 43.28
N VAL A 581 -4.60 -61.15 42.92
CA VAL A 581 -4.40 -60.14 41.89
C VAL A 581 -3.32 -59.14 42.30
N ILE A 582 -3.31 -58.68 43.56
CA ILE A 582 -2.28 -57.75 44.06
C ILE A 582 -0.89 -58.38 44.02
N ARG A 583 -0.74 -59.69 44.34
CA ARG A 583 0.52 -60.39 44.27
C ARG A 583 1.13 -60.49 42.87
N GLU A 584 0.33 -60.31 41.83
CA GLU A 584 0.86 -60.23 40.45
C GLU A 584 1.52 -58.90 40.16
N TYR A 585 1.37 -57.88 41.03
CA TYR A 585 1.96 -56.55 40.89
C TYR A 585 2.92 -56.17 42.01
N PRO A 586 4.00 -56.94 42.25
CA PRO A 586 5.04 -56.50 43.18
C PRO A 586 5.72 -55.21 42.63
N ALA A 587 6.19 -54.36 43.51
CA ALA A 587 6.82 -53.08 43.20
C ALA A 587 7.86 -53.17 42.07
N ARG A 588 8.65 -54.26 42.04
CA ARG A 588 9.67 -54.52 41.02
C ARG A 588 9.06 -54.76 39.63
N GLU A 589 7.96 -55.48 39.53
CA GLU A 589 7.31 -55.76 38.25
C GLU A 589 6.56 -54.54 37.73
N VAL A 590 5.98 -53.71 38.59
CA VAL A 590 5.41 -52.43 38.25
C VAL A 590 6.46 -51.51 37.68
N LYS A 591 7.61 -51.35 38.32
CA LYS A 591 8.74 -50.57 37.80
C LYS A 591 9.20 -51.06 36.44
N ARG A 592 9.32 -52.37 36.23
CA ARG A 592 9.68 -52.96 34.94
C ARG A 592 8.63 -52.72 33.86
N GLY A 593 7.35 -52.77 34.25
CA GLY A 593 6.24 -52.42 33.36
C GLY A 593 6.27 -50.95 32.90
N LEU A 594 6.59 -50.04 33.84
CA LEU A 594 6.77 -48.62 33.55
C LEU A 594 7.99 -48.34 32.65
N ASP A 595 9.12 -49.05 32.87
CA ASP A 595 10.31 -48.94 32.01
C ASP A 595 10.01 -49.37 30.57
N ASN A 596 9.30 -50.47 30.39
CA ASN A 596 8.85 -50.92 29.08
C ASN A 596 7.86 -49.93 28.42
N LEU A 597 7.01 -49.30 29.23
CA LEU A 597 6.10 -48.25 28.75
C LEU A 597 6.86 -47.02 28.29
N TYR A 598 7.86 -46.58 29.08
CA TYR A 598 8.70 -45.45 28.72
C TYR A 598 9.39 -45.66 27.38
N ARG A 599 10.06 -46.79 27.18
CA ARG A 599 10.70 -47.15 25.90
C ARG A 599 9.71 -47.23 24.72
N LYS A 600 8.48 -47.60 24.98
CA LYS A 600 7.43 -47.61 23.96
C LYS A 600 6.98 -46.20 23.59
N VAL A 601 6.81 -45.32 24.57
CA VAL A 601 6.47 -43.92 24.39
C VAL A 601 7.56 -43.19 23.62
N GLU A 602 8.84 -43.39 24.04
CA GLU A 602 10.02 -42.85 23.36
C GLU A 602 10.08 -43.24 21.86
N LYS A 603 9.78 -44.51 21.56
CA LYS A 603 9.70 -44.98 20.14
C LYS A 603 8.54 -44.38 19.38
N HIS A 604 7.45 -44.01 20.03
CA HIS A 604 6.29 -43.39 19.35
C HIS A 604 6.54 -41.93 19.02
N LEU A 605 7.13 -41.18 19.97
CA LEU A 605 7.38 -39.75 19.85
C LEU A 605 8.60 -39.47 18.96
N CYS A 606 8.61 -38.35 18.27
CA CYS A 606 9.80 -37.80 17.63
C CYS A 606 10.67 -37.08 18.67
N GLU A 607 11.93 -36.80 18.30
CA GLU A 607 12.89 -36.07 19.12
C GLU A 607 12.54 -34.58 19.22
N GLU A 608 11.30 -34.26 19.60
CA GLU A 608 10.95 -32.87 19.91
C GLU A 608 11.25 -32.55 21.37
N GLU A 609 11.89 -31.41 21.59
CA GLU A 609 12.28 -30.97 22.93
C GLU A 609 11.08 -30.95 23.90
N ASN A 610 11.23 -31.64 25.03
CA ASN A 610 10.31 -31.70 26.16
C ASN A 610 8.97 -32.43 25.98
N LEU A 611 8.55 -32.87 24.80
CA LEU A 611 7.27 -33.55 24.66
C LEU A 611 7.25 -34.90 25.38
N LEU A 612 8.34 -35.66 25.32
CA LEU A 612 8.49 -36.94 26.04
C LEU A 612 8.31 -36.73 27.54
N GLN A 613 8.93 -35.71 28.10
CA GLN A 613 8.82 -35.40 29.54
C GLN A 613 7.39 -35.00 29.94
N VAL A 614 6.71 -34.25 29.09
CA VAL A 614 5.30 -33.85 29.32
C VAL A 614 4.37 -35.06 29.30
N VAL A 615 4.54 -35.94 28.31
CA VAL A 615 3.76 -37.20 28.23
C VAL A 615 4.04 -38.10 29.41
N TRP A 616 5.30 -38.21 29.78
CA TRP A 616 5.70 -39.04 30.94
C TRP A 616 5.13 -38.53 32.26
N ARG A 617 5.13 -37.23 32.47
CA ARG A 617 4.50 -36.57 33.59
C ARG A 617 2.98 -36.78 33.61
N ALA A 618 2.31 -36.64 32.49
CA ALA A 618 0.87 -36.90 32.37
C ALA A 618 0.53 -38.38 32.70
N MET A 619 1.40 -39.33 32.29
CA MET A 619 1.27 -40.74 32.69
C MET A 619 1.48 -40.96 34.19
N GLN A 620 2.42 -40.23 34.78
CA GLN A 620 2.63 -40.27 36.24
C GLN A 620 1.38 -39.78 36.99
N GLU A 621 0.82 -38.67 36.59
CA GLU A 621 -0.38 -38.09 37.18
C GLU A 621 -1.57 -39.07 37.09
N GLU A 622 -1.78 -39.66 35.90
CA GLU A 622 -2.82 -40.66 35.69
C GLU A 622 -2.59 -41.90 36.56
N PHE A 623 -1.33 -42.38 36.69
CA PHE A 623 -1.03 -43.52 37.53
C PHE A 623 -1.34 -43.27 39.00
N ILE A 624 -0.97 -42.09 39.49
CA ILE A 624 -1.28 -41.69 40.88
C ILE A 624 -2.78 -41.60 41.11
N GLN A 625 -3.57 -41.10 40.11
CA GLN A 625 -5.02 -41.05 40.23
C GLN A 625 -5.64 -42.46 40.25
N GLN A 626 -5.19 -43.38 39.39
CA GLN A 626 -5.64 -44.76 39.41
C GLN A 626 -5.27 -45.47 40.69
N TYR A 627 -4.05 -45.24 41.19
CA TYR A 627 -3.60 -45.77 42.45
C TYR A 627 -4.52 -45.33 43.61
N LYS A 628 -4.76 -44.04 43.78
CA LYS A 628 -5.65 -43.49 44.79
C LYS A 628 -7.07 -44.06 44.69
N TYR A 629 -7.56 -44.18 43.46
CA TYR A 629 -8.89 -44.72 43.21
C TYR A 629 -8.98 -46.21 43.61
N ILE A 630 -7.97 -47.02 43.29
CA ILE A 630 -7.90 -48.42 43.72
C ILE A 630 -7.80 -48.51 45.23
N GLU A 631 -6.96 -47.69 45.89
CA GLU A 631 -6.83 -47.66 47.34
C GLU A 631 -8.16 -47.29 48.03
N GLU A 632 -8.88 -46.31 47.50
CA GLU A 632 -10.22 -45.95 48.00
C GLU A 632 -11.23 -47.10 47.85
N LEU A 633 -11.25 -47.79 46.71
CA LEU A 633 -12.10 -48.97 46.51
C LEU A 633 -11.72 -50.11 47.45
N ILE A 634 -10.44 -50.35 47.73
CA ILE A 634 -10.02 -51.32 48.70
C ILE A 634 -10.58 -50.95 50.07
N GLN A 635 -10.49 -49.72 50.52
CA GLN A 635 -11.02 -49.26 51.81
C GLN A 635 -12.53 -49.36 51.90
N ARG A 636 -13.27 -49.06 50.83
CA ARG A 636 -14.74 -49.11 50.80
C ARG A 636 -15.32 -50.50 50.67
N CYS A 637 -14.77 -51.33 49.77
CA CYS A 637 -15.31 -52.64 49.49
C CYS A 637 -14.72 -53.77 50.40
N TYR A 638 -13.55 -53.51 51.02
CA TYR A 638 -12.86 -54.50 51.89
C TYR A 638 -12.47 -53.91 53.27
N PRO A 639 -13.40 -53.31 54.02
CA PRO A 639 -13.09 -52.63 55.24
C PRO A 639 -12.48 -53.64 56.26
N GLY A 640 -11.44 -53.21 57.02
CA GLY A 640 -10.76 -54.03 58.04
C GLY A 640 -9.96 -55.24 57.55
N SER A 641 -9.72 -55.33 56.24
CA SER A 641 -9.01 -56.45 55.61
C SER A 641 -7.50 -56.33 55.69
N MET A 642 -6.94 -55.14 56.03
CA MET A 642 -5.49 -54.80 56.02
C MET A 642 -4.87 -55.13 54.64
N ILE A 643 -5.64 -55.08 53.55
CA ILE A 643 -5.13 -55.30 52.21
C ILE A 643 -4.58 -53.95 51.72
N VAL A 644 -3.29 -53.93 51.39
CA VAL A 644 -2.59 -52.74 50.81
C VAL A 644 -1.83 -53.21 49.60
N LEU A 645 -1.56 -52.28 48.69
CA LEU A 645 -0.70 -52.51 47.52
C LEU A 645 0.77 -52.63 47.99
N ASP A 646 1.60 -53.37 47.24
CA ASP A 646 3.01 -53.60 47.53
C ASP A 646 3.90 -52.38 47.34
N PHE A 647 3.35 -51.30 46.81
CA PHE A 647 4.03 -50.03 46.51
C PHE A 647 3.18 -48.81 46.91
N SER A 648 3.83 -47.75 47.33
CA SER A 648 3.22 -46.49 47.76
C SER A 648 3.29 -45.44 46.66
N ILE A 649 2.56 -44.30 46.85
CA ILE A 649 2.68 -43.12 45.95
C ILE A 649 4.14 -42.63 45.87
N GLN A 650 4.88 -42.68 46.97
CA GLN A 650 6.30 -42.29 47.02
C GLN A 650 7.14 -43.20 46.10
N ASN A 651 6.90 -44.51 46.14
CA ASN A 651 7.57 -45.42 45.22
C ASN A 651 7.22 -45.17 43.75
N ILE A 652 5.95 -44.79 43.45
CA ILE A 652 5.53 -44.40 42.09
C ILE A 652 6.37 -43.21 41.62
N LEU A 653 6.46 -42.15 42.42
CA LEU A 653 7.25 -40.96 42.11
C LEU A 653 8.72 -41.29 41.85
N GLU A 654 9.31 -42.14 42.70
CA GLU A 654 10.67 -42.64 42.54
C GLU A 654 10.85 -43.45 41.24
N PHE A 655 9.95 -44.36 40.92
CA PHE A 655 10.02 -45.14 39.68
C PHE A 655 9.99 -44.24 38.43
N PHE A 656 9.07 -43.30 38.40
CA PHE A 656 8.97 -42.38 37.24
C PHE A 656 10.23 -41.53 37.11
N SER A 657 10.80 -41.04 38.23
CA SER A 657 12.02 -40.22 38.21
C SER A 657 13.26 -41.04 37.82
N GLU A 658 13.44 -42.22 38.39
CA GLU A 658 14.58 -43.09 38.09
C GLU A 658 14.59 -43.57 36.64
N ILE A 659 13.41 -43.92 36.08
CA ILE A 659 13.27 -44.29 34.68
C ILE A 659 13.62 -43.11 33.75
N ALA A 660 13.09 -41.92 34.03
CA ALA A 660 13.39 -40.74 33.25
C ALA A 660 14.88 -40.32 33.28
N LEU A 661 15.57 -40.60 34.39
CA LEU A 661 17.01 -40.33 34.55
C LEU A 661 17.89 -41.42 33.90
N SER A 662 17.39 -42.65 33.75
CA SER A 662 18.14 -43.80 33.20
C SER A 662 18.14 -43.82 31.65
N HIS A 663 17.27 -43.08 31.04
CA HIS A 663 17.11 -42.94 29.58
C HIS A 663 17.37 -41.51 29.13
#